data_e845ff6207cac6c152fb29537c1451da
#
_entry.id   e845ff6207cac6c152fb29537c1451da
#
_cell.length_a   1.000
_cell.length_b   1.000
_cell.length_c   1.000
_cell.angle_alpha   90.00
_cell.angle_beta   90.00
_cell.angle_gamma   90.00
#
_symmetry.space_group_name_H-M   'P 1'
#
loop_
_entity.id
_entity.type
_entity.pdbx_description
1 polymer ?
#
loop_
_entity_poly.entity_id
_entity_poly.type
_entity_poly.pdbx_seq_one_letter_code
_entity_poly.pdbx_strand_id
1 'polypeptide(L)'
;MKNSPVHQRRSLIKMMMGAPMLPLGATGLAAAFSSGSVSAAQVDSSYKSAEFIPMDAPSLSNPEAMATITVGSLLEITTQNNRKKSYKLAYEPFFMTGDMVPDGSGGKVLAGGYVDIHNRPIIDSSVAGKERQIFSDCPDGMSLTKLTKPNVKGVSGNTVFAVVQFEYTNANQGGEKMYGVLPSQIAVLTLNQNPKNGKLSLVKYSPVSSSASQGLWITCGSSLSPWNTHLSSEEYEPDAPFAHENPRFKSFSKNLYGNETSANPYHYGHLPEVTIHADGTGSLVKHYCLGRISHELIEVMPDRRTVLMGDDYTNSGLFLFIADKKEDLSSGTLYVAKLGDGFSIDPKDAGTTLSWIKLGHASSDEIKKLATSLKPSDIMTVLKADPNDPSFTKIFYDGTANWVKLNPGMEKAAAFLETHRYAYLMGGSMGFSKMEGTTANIQDKVAYFALQNIQDSMIRTGKGWNAQSNIELSKPLIAGGVMTSKLTGGQKDQSGSLINSEWIPTTISALIIGEDIEQDSLGNLANPNKISNPDNLKFSEKLRTLFIGEDSGTHVNNFIWAYNVDTKKLSRIASMPSGAEATGLGIIDNLNGWTYITANLQHPGDWLGKLHEKVKPILDPIIKKNYKDRFSASVGYITATPTN
;
A
#
# COMPACT_ATOMS: atom_id res chain seq x y z
N MET A 1 32.56 27.69 -30.57
CA MET A 1 32.63 26.38 -31.23
C MET A 1 31.23 25.80 -31.26
N LYS A 2 30.74 25.49 -32.44
CA LYS A 2 29.36 25.04 -32.67
C LYS A 2 29.14 23.66 -32.05
N ASN A 3 28.23 23.56 -31.07
CA ASN A 3 27.80 22.28 -30.53
C ASN A 3 27.03 21.51 -31.61
N SER A 4 27.56 20.37 -31.97
CA SER A 4 27.06 19.50 -33.01
C SER A 4 25.67 18.93 -32.67
N PRO A 5 24.75 18.81 -33.63
CA PRO A 5 23.44 18.17 -33.47
C PRO A 5 23.48 16.74 -32.98
N VAL A 6 24.63 16.10 -33.03
CA VAL A 6 24.86 14.71 -32.61
C VAL A 6 24.82 14.53 -31.09
N HIS A 7 25.19 15.54 -30.29
CA HIS A 7 25.13 15.44 -28.82
C HIS A 7 23.70 15.59 -28.29
N GLN A 8 22.88 16.44 -28.90
CA GLN A 8 21.46 16.53 -28.56
C GLN A 8 20.69 15.26 -28.91
N ARG A 9 21.03 14.63 -30.05
CA ARG A 9 20.46 13.32 -30.42
C ARG A 9 20.88 12.20 -29.47
N ARG A 10 22.09 12.21 -28.93
CA ARG A 10 22.55 11.17 -27.97
C ARG A 10 21.89 11.28 -26.60
N SER A 11 21.66 12.48 -26.08
CA SER A 11 20.88 12.70 -24.85
C SER A 11 19.43 12.25 -25.03
N LEU A 12 18.86 12.57 -26.17
CA LEU A 12 17.50 12.22 -26.57
C LEU A 12 17.34 10.71 -26.81
N ILE A 13 18.37 10.06 -27.40
CA ILE A 13 18.42 8.61 -27.64
C ILE A 13 18.52 7.83 -26.31
N LYS A 14 19.17 8.37 -25.28
CA LYS A 14 19.16 7.78 -23.93
C LYS A 14 17.76 7.79 -23.31
N MET A 15 16.92 8.76 -23.65
CA MET A 15 15.50 8.77 -23.34
C MET A 15 14.71 7.71 -24.07
N MET A 16 15.20 7.19 -25.17
CA MET A 16 14.36 6.56 -26.19
C MET A 16 14.57 5.06 -26.39
N MET A 17 15.60 4.44 -25.84
CA MET A 17 15.86 3.02 -26.10
C MET A 17 15.31 2.12 -25.00
N GLY A 18 14.10 1.61 -25.19
CA GLY A 18 13.55 0.46 -24.45
C GLY A 18 13.64 0.57 -22.94
N ALA A 19 13.64 1.79 -22.44
CA ALA A 19 13.76 2.06 -21.03
C ALA A 19 12.38 2.15 -20.41
N PRO A 20 12.21 1.61 -19.23
CA PRO A 20 10.99 1.74 -18.49
C PRO A 20 10.67 3.19 -18.06
N MET A 21 11.54 4.20 -18.35
CA MET A 21 11.50 5.41 -17.56
C MET A 21 11.98 6.67 -18.27
N LEU A 22 11.42 7.79 -17.82
CA LEU A 22 11.72 9.13 -18.28
C LEU A 22 12.91 9.72 -17.54
N PRO A 23 13.95 10.24 -18.20
CA PRO A 23 14.90 11.12 -17.55
C PRO A 23 14.21 12.46 -17.29
N LEU A 24 13.82 12.71 -16.05
CA LEU A 24 13.29 13.97 -15.59
C LEU A 24 14.41 14.71 -14.89
N GLY A 25 14.89 15.79 -15.48
CA GLY A 25 15.92 16.63 -14.92
C GLY A 25 15.58 17.09 -13.49
N ALA A 26 16.56 17.05 -12.60
CA ALA A 26 16.43 17.59 -11.26
C ALA A 26 16.34 19.12 -11.35
N THR A 27 15.20 19.70 -11.00
CA THR A 27 15.15 21.13 -10.67
C THR A 27 15.57 21.28 -9.23
N GLY A 28 16.71 21.94 -9.03
CA GLY A 28 17.38 22.02 -7.76
C GLY A 28 16.66 22.83 -6.69
N LEU A 29 16.88 22.42 -5.45
CA LEU A 29 17.13 23.35 -4.35
C LEU A 29 18.65 23.40 -4.19
N ALA A 30 19.27 24.41 -4.80
CA ALA A 30 20.67 24.72 -4.56
C ALA A 30 20.79 25.62 -3.34
N ALA A 31 21.19 25.02 -2.21
CA ALA A 31 21.86 25.79 -1.18
C ALA A 31 23.35 25.89 -1.55
N ALA A 32 23.82 27.10 -1.63
CA ALA A 32 25.17 27.46 -2.02
C ALA A 32 26.24 26.86 -1.12
N PHE A 33 27.25 26.17 -1.72
CA PHE A 33 28.62 26.19 -1.26
C PHE A 33 29.58 26.20 -2.45
N SER A 34 30.59 27.02 -2.32
CA SER A 34 31.49 27.53 -3.31
C SER A 34 32.54 26.55 -3.88
N SER A 35 32.91 26.84 -5.12
CA SER A 35 34.18 26.65 -5.82
C SER A 35 34.71 25.25 -6.05
N GLY A 36 34.49 24.84 -7.27
CA GLY A 36 35.15 23.73 -7.97
C GLY A 36 34.43 23.48 -9.29
N SER A 37 34.98 23.93 -10.41
CA SER A 37 34.41 23.78 -11.73
C SER A 37 34.34 22.29 -12.11
N VAL A 38 33.24 21.64 -11.78
CA VAL A 38 32.81 20.39 -12.36
C VAL A 38 31.72 20.75 -13.36
N SER A 39 31.98 20.48 -14.63
CA SER A 39 31.00 20.59 -15.71
C SER A 39 29.72 19.87 -15.30
N ALA A 40 28.71 20.63 -14.89
CA ALA A 40 27.39 20.11 -14.57
C ALA A 40 26.86 19.40 -15.82
N ALA A 41 26.58 18.11 -15.71
CA ALA A 41 25.79 17.42 -16.72
C ALA A 41 24.53 18.25 -16.94
N GLN A 42 24.32 18.75 -18.15
CA GLN A 42 23.18 19.56 -18.51
C GLN A 42 21.90 18.79 -18.17
N VAL A 43 21.21 19.28 -17.15
CA VAL A 43 19.83 18.88 -16.83
C VAL A 43 19.02 19.07 -18.09
N ASP A 44 18.29 18.06 -18.54
CA ASP A 44 17.43 18.19 -19.71
C ASP A 44 16.29 19.16 -19.38
N SER A 45 16.50 20.44 -19.69
CA SER A 45 15.56 21.55 -19.48
C SER A 45 14.37 21.46 -20.45
N SER A 46 14.22 20.38 -21.17
CA SER A 46 13.22 20.22 -22.22
C SER A 46 11.87 19.69 -21.73
N TYR A 47 11.78 19.06 -20.55
CA TYR A 47 10.52 18.56 -19.99
C TYR A 47 9.59 19.71 -19.57
N LYS A 48 8.33 19.65 -20.00
CA LYS A 48 7.27 20.59 -19.60
C LYS A 48 6.13 19.88 -18.86
N SER A 49 5.57 18.82 -19.45
CA SER A 49 4.46 18.06 -18.89
C SER A 49 4.39 16.66 -19.45
N ALA A 50 3.68 15.79 -18.75
CA ALA A 50 3.35 14.45 -19.19
C ALA A 50 1.83 14.23 -19.14
N GLU A 51 1.32 13.43 -20.06
CA GLU A 51 -0.08 13.05 -20.12
C GLU A 51 -0.19 11.58 -20.50
N PHE A 52 -1.02 10.82 -19.75
CA PHE A 52 -1.33 9.45 -20.10
C PHE A 52 -2.54 9.40 -21.03
N ILE A 53 -2.38 8.74 -22.17
CA ILE A 53 -3.48 8.43 -23.09
C ILE A 53 -4.08 7.10 -22.65
N PRO A 54 -5.39 7.06 -22.34
CA PRO A 54 -6.00 5.86 -21.77
C PRO A 54 -6.01 4.70 -22.76
N MET A 55 -5.97 3.48 -22.22
CA MET A 55 -6.31 2.26 -22.94
C MET A 55 -7.78 1.91 -22.76
N ASP A 56 -8.34 1.17 -23.70
CA ASP A 56 -9.66 0.56 -23.54
C ASP A 56 -9.62 -0.55 -22.48
N ALA A 57 -10.74 -0.79 -21.80
CA ALA A 57 -10.89 -1.96 -20.94
C ALA A 57 -10.82 -3.24 -21.79
N PRO A 58 -10.08 -4.28 -21.34
CA PRO A 58 -10.05 -5.56 -22.03
C PRO A 58 -11.46 -6.18 -22.07
N SER A 59 -11.70 -7.02 -23.09
CA SER A 59 -12.98 -7.71 -23.26
C SER A 59 -12.78 -9.13 -23.77
N LEU A 60 -13.85 -9.94 -23.81
CA LEU A 60 -13.81 -11.30 -24.33
C LEU A 60 -13.50 -11.40 -25.83
N SER A 61 -13.43 -10.30 -26.56
CA SER A 61 -12.89 -10.30 -27.93
C SER A 61 -11.37 -10.59 -27.96
N ASN A 62 -10.69 -10.38 -26.84
CA ASN A 62 -9.29 -10.74 -26.61
C ASN A 62 -9.13 -11.31 -25.19
N PRO A 63 -9.46 -12.61 -24.96
CA PRO A 63 -9.39 -13.23 -23.65
C PRO A 63 -7.99 -13.23 -23.03
N GLU A 64 -6.92 -13.30 -23.83
CA GLU A 64 -5.53 -13.22 -23.35
C GLU A 64 -5.26 -11.88 -22.66
N ALA A 65 -5.79 -10.77 -23.19
CA ALA A 65 -5.65 -9.46 -22.57
C ALA A 65 -6.40 -9.34 -21.22
N MET A 66 -7.47 -10.12 -21.04
CA MET A 66 -8.18 -10.20 -19.75
C MET A 66 -7.47 -11.14 -18.76
N ALA A 67 -6.63 -12.04 -19.23
CA ALA A 67 -5.98 -13.09 -18.44
C ALA A 67 -4.49 -12.83 -18.16
N THR A 68 -3.99 -11.65 -18.50
CA THR A 68 -2.60 -11.20 -18.25
C THR A 68 -2.57 -9.74 -17.83
N ILE A 69 -1.42 -9.27 -17.31
CA ILE A 69 -1.22 -7.83 -17.17
C ILE A 69 -1.16 -7.23 -18.58
N THR A 70 -2.10 -6.34 -18.86
CA THR A 70 -2.18 -5.64 -20.14
C THR A 70 -1.94 -4.14 -19.93
N VAL A 71 -0.92 -3.60 -20.61
CA VAL A 71 -0.58 -2.18 -20.59
C VAL A 71 -0.69 -1.66 -22.02
N GLY A 72 -1.84 -1.09 -22.36
CA GLY A 72 -2.17 -0.61 -23.71
C GLY A 72 -2.12 0.91 -23.86
N SER A 73 -1.82 1.63 -22.80
CA SER A 73 -1.77 3.10 -22.78
C SER A 73 -0.50 3.65 -23.42
N LEU A 74 -0.56 4.93 -23.81
CA LEU A 74 0.57 5.72 -24.24
C LEU A 74 0.89 6.79 -23.21
N LEU A 75 2.16 7.18 -23.13
CA LEU A 75 2.59 8.34 -22.39
C LEU A 75 3.07 9.42 -23.37
N GLU A 76 2.41 10.55 -23.40
CA GLU A 76 2.85 11.73 -24.15
C GLU A 76 3.65 12.67 -23.25
N ILE A 77 4.85 13.05 -23.69
CA ILE A 77 5.68 14.06 -23.06
C ILE A 77 5.70 15.29 -23.92
N THR A 78 5.38 16.43 -23.33
CA THR A 78 5.52 17.75 -23.94
C THR A 78 6.80 18.40 -23.42
N THR A 79 7.60 18.91 -24.32
CA THR A 79 8.83 19.64 -24.02
C THR A 79 8.58 21.15 -23.95
N GLN A 80 9.52 21.93 -23.38
CA GLN A 80 9.40 23.39 -23.24
C GLN A 80 9.17 24.11 -24.57
N ASN A 81 9.67 23.58 -25.68
CA ASN A 81 9.42 24.07 -27.04
C ASN A 81 8.13 23.50 -27.66
N ASN A 82 7.20 22.98 -26.84
CA ASN A 82 5.92 22.40 -27.21
C ASN A 82 5.98 21.20 -28.20
N ARG A 83 7.12 20.55 -28.33
CA ARG A 83 7.19 19.30 -29.10
C ARG A 83 6.64 18.15 -28.24
N LYS A 84 5.83 17.31 -28.85
CA LYS A 84 5.29 16.09 -28.24
C LYS A 84 6.09 14.87 -28.66
N LYS A 85 6.21 13.92 -27.72
CA LYS A 85 6.78 12.60 -27.93
C LYS A 85 5.91 11.57 -27.24
N SER A 86 5.60 10.50 -27.95
CA SER A 86 4.76 9.43 -27.43
C SER A 86 5.60 8.20 -27.13
N TYR A 87 5.23 7.50 -26.07
CA TYR A 87 5.85 6.26 -25.61
C TYR A 87 4.77 5.21 -25.40
N LYS A 88 5.01 4.01 -25.91
CA LYS A 88 4.19 2.84 -25.60
C LYS A 88 4.61 2.30 -24.25
N LEU A 89 3.65 2.09 -23.36
CA LEU A 89 3.88 1.46 -22.07
C LEU A 89 3.80 -0.06 -22.19
N ALA A 90 4.52 -0.77 -21.32
CA ALA A 90 4.49 -2.21 -21.19
C ALA A 90 4.82 -2.61 -19.73
N TYR A 91 4.59 -3.85 -19.37
CA TYR A 91 4.97 -4.40 -18.06
C TYR A 91 6.21 -5.28 -18.17
N GLU A 92 7.13 -5.15 -17.22
CA GLU A 92 8.36 -5.96 -17.12
C GLU A 92 8.43 -6.61 -15.73
N PRO A 93 8.30 -7.94 -15.60
CA PRO A 93 8.43 -8.62 -14.33
C PRO A 93 9.90 -8.75 -13.90
N PHE A 94 10.18 -8.63 -12.61
CA PHE A 94 11.44 -9.08 -12.01
C PHE A 94 11.46 -10.60 -11.87
N PHE A 95 10.35 -11.17 -11.43
CA PHE A 95 10.09 -12.60 -11.29
C PHE A 95 8.58 -12.85 -11.12
N MET A 96 8.22 -14.10 -11.20
CA MET A 96 6.94 -14.60 -10.70
C MET A 96 7.16 -15.34 -9.37
N THR A 97 6.25 -15.22 -8.43
CA THR A 97 6.32 -15.99 -7.19
C THR A 97 6.36 -17.49 -7.48
N GLY A 98 7.07 -18.25 -6.66
CA GLY A 98 7.35 -19.64 -6.93
C GLY A 98 8.44 -19.90 -7.99
N ASP A 99 9.13 -18.85 -8.50
CA ASP A 99 10.35 -19.01 -9.28
C ASP A 99 11.54 -19.25 -8.35
N MET A 100 12.51 -20.03 -8.83
CA MET A 100 13.83 -20.16 -8.21
C MET A 100 14.73 -19.03 -8.70
N VAL A 101 14.95 -18.02 -7.85
CA VAL A 101 15.67 -16.78 -8.16
C VAL A 101 17.07 -16.75 -7.53
N PRO A 102 18.03 -15.96 -8.05
CA PRO A 102 19.39 -15.90 -7.51
C PRO A 102 19.43 -15.44 -6.05
N ASP A 103 20.19 -16.13 -5.19
CA ASP A 103 20.44 -15.72 -3.79
C ASP A 103 21.68 -14.83 -3.61
N GLY A 104 22.41 -14.59 -4.70
CA GLY A 104 23.65 -13.79 -4.71
C GLY A 104 24.91 -14.54 -4.26
N SER A 105 24.80 -15.81 -3.83
CA SER A 105 25.93 -16.68 -3.46
C SER A 105 26.32 -17.68 -4.55
N GLY A 106 25.57 -17.72 -5.63
CA GLY A 106 25.64 -18.72 -6.72
C GLY A 106 24.57 -19.80 -6.61
N GLY A 107 23.75 -19.77 -5.53
CA GLY A 107 22.59 -20.60 -5.33
C GLY A 107 21.30 -19.92 -5.78
N LYS A 108 20.18 -20.57 -5.41
CA LYS A 108 18.83 -20.06 -5.69
C LYS A 108 17.92 -20.22 -4.46
N VAL A 109 16.97 -19.31 -4.34
CA VAL A 109 15.93 -19.31 -3.31
C VAL A 109 14.55 -19.21 -3.95
N LEU A 110 13.53 -19.76 -3.30
CA LEU A 110 12.14 -19.70 -3.77
C LEU A 110 11.56 -18.29 -3.52
N ALA A 111 11.19 -17.59 -4.59
CA ALA A 111 10.56 -16.28 -4.50
C ALA A 111 9.18 -16.36 -3.84
N GLY A 112 8.96 -15.58 -2.77
CA GLY A 112 7.72 -15.60 -1.98
C GLY A 112 7.55 -16.85 -1.11
N GLY A 113 8.61 -17.64 -0.89
CA GLY A 113 8.55 -18.86 -0.06
C GLY A 113 8.36 -18.54 1.42
N TYR A 114 7.40 -19.21 2.07
CA TYR A 114 7.10 -19.03 3.49
C TYR A 114 8.06 -19.80 4.40
N VAL A 115 8.43 -19.14 5.51
CA VAL A 115 9.27 -19.73 6.54
C VAL A 115 8.68 -19.49 7.94
N ASP A 116 9.03 -20.37 8.88
CA ASP A 116 8.65 -20.28 10.29
C ASP A 116 9.53 -19.29 11.08
N ILE A 117 9.31 -19.16 12.40
CA ILE A 117 10.06 -18.26 13.29
C ILE A 117 11.57 -18.56 13.33
N HIS A 118 11.99 -19.75 12.92
CA HIS A 118 13.39 -20.18 12.83
C HIS A 118 13.95 -20.10 11.41
N ASN A 119 13.24 -19.43 10.49
CA ASN A 119 13.54 -19.34 9.06
C ASN A 119 13.60 -20.69 8.34
N ARG A 120 12.86 -21.71 8.81
CA ARG A 120 12.75 -23.01 8.16
C ARG A 120 11.56 -22.98 7.19
N PRO A 121 11.68 -23.58 5.99
CA PRO A 121 10.59 -23.67 5.04
C PRO A 121 9.32 -24.27 5.63
N ILE A 122 8.18 -23.64 5.42
CA ILE A 122 6.86 -24.20 5.72
C ILE A 122 6.44 -25.02 4.51
N ILE A 123 6.13 -26.31 4.75
CA ILE A 123 5.86 -27.27 3.69
C ILE A 123 4.36 -27.48 3.53
N ASP A 124 3.88 -27.30 2.31
CA ASP A 124 2.56 -27.71 1.86
C ASP A 124 2.58 -29.23 1.61
N SER A 125 1.93 -29.97 2.49
CA SER A 125 1.75 -31.43 2.40
C SER A 125 0.29 -31.82 2.14
N SER A 126 -0.54 -30.89 1.70
CA SER A 126 -1.97 -31.10 1.46
C SER A 126 -2.25 -32.10 0.33
N VAL A 127 -1.28 -32.31 -0.58
CA VAL A 127 -1.35 -33.31 -1.65
C VAL A 127 -0.18 -34.29 -1.51
N ALA A 128 -0.48 -35.54 -1.13
CA ALA A 128 0.53 -36.57 -0.93
C ALA A 128 1.38 -36.81 -2.20
N GLY A 129 2.72 -36.87 -2.01
CA GLY A 129 3.70 -37.04 -3.09
C GLY A 129 3.94 -35.79 -3.93
N LYS A 130 3.41 -34.64 -3.54
CA LYS A 130 3.64 -33.32 -4.16
C LYS A 130 4.05 -32.27 -3.12
N GLU A 131 4.67 -32.70 -2.04
CA GLU A 131 5.13 -31.82 -0.97
C GLU A 131 6.11 -30.78 -1.52
N ARG A 132 5.87 -29.51 -1.17
CA ARG A 132 6.72 -28.39 -1.59
C ARG A 132 6.73 -27.30 -0.54
N GLN A 133 7.76 -26.46 -0.54
CA GLN A 133 7.66 -25.22 0.21
C GLN A 133 6.47 -24.41 -0.31
N ILE A 134 5.60 -23.96 0.61
CA ILE A 134 4.50 -23.08 0.23
C ILE A 134 5.04 -21.70 -0.12
N PHE A 135 4.47 -21.04 -1.12
CA PHE A 135 4.83 -19.70 -1.56
C PHE A 135 3.58 -18.88 -1.84
N SER A 136 3.74 -17.56 -1.77
CA SER A 136 2.65 -16.60 -1.92
C SER A 136 2.22 -16.44 -3.38
N ASP A 137 0.94 -16.29 -3.61
CA ASP A 137 0.35 -15.74 -4.83
C ASP A 137 -0.11 -14.27 -4.64
N CYS A 138 0.23 -13.68 -3.48
CA CYS A 138 -0.18 -12.35 -3.08
C CYS A 138 1.03 -11.44 -2.72
N PRO A 139 1.93 -11.12 -3.69
CA PRO A 139 2.90 -10.05 -3.48
C PRO A 139 2.17 -8.71 -3.42
N ASP A 140 2.41 -7.96 -2.36
CA ASP A 140 1.80 -6.67 -2.14
C ASP A 140 2.82 -5.53 -2.16
N GLY A 141 2.87 -4.69 -1.13
CA GLY A 141 3.65 -3.48 -1.07
C GLY A 141 5.08 -3.61 -1.57
N MET A 142 5.51 -2.66 -2.39
CA MET A 142 6.86 -2.61 -2.94
C MET A 142 7.45 -1.21 -2.87
N SER A 143 8.71 -1.12 -2.41
CA SER A 143 9.51 0.11 -2.46
C SER A 143 10.71 -0.08 -3.37
N LEU A 144 11.13 0.99 -4.07
CA LEU A 144 12.32 1.00 -4.93
C LEU A 144 13.22 2.18 -4.53
N THR A 145 14.50 1.90 -4.25
CA THR A 145 15.44 2.90 -3.72
C THR A 145 16.89 2.61 -4.10
N LYS A 146 17.79 3.49 -3.66
CA LYS A 146 19.25 3.30 -3.77
C LYS A 146 19.93 3.69 -2.47
N LEU A 147 21.07 3.06 -2.18
CA LEU A 147 21.97 3.43 -1.10
C LEU A 147 23.16 4.23 -1.64
N THR A 148 23.77 5.04 -0.77
CA THR A 148 24.94 5.86 -1.14
C THR A 148 26.17 4.99 -1.44
N LYS A 149 26.35 3.88 -0.72
CA LYS A 149 27.52 2.99 -0.84
C LYS A 149 27.07 1.53 -0.84
N PRO A 150 26.41 1.06 -1.90
CA PRO A 150 26.05 -0.37 -2.01
C PRO A 150 27.30 -1.21 -2.24
N ASN A 151 27.29 -2.44 -1.73
CA ASN A 151 28.38 -3.40 -1.87
C ASN A 151 27.83 -4.80 -2.21
N VAL A 152 27.19 -4.92 -3.37
CA VAL A 152 26.66 -6.20 -3.85
C VAL A 152 27.41 -6.65 -5.08
N LYS A 153 27.89 -7.89 -5.08
CA LYS A 153 28.56 -8.51 -6.24
C LYS A 153 27.55 -8.80 -7.37
N GLY A 154 28.06 -8.82 -8.62
CA GLY A 154 27.27 -9.19 -9.80
C GLY A 154 26.46 -8.06 -10.43
N VAL A 155 26.50 -6.84 -9.89
CA VAL A 155 25.90 -5.65 -10.50
C VAL A 155 26.89 -5.01 -11.44
N SER A 156 26.52 -4.86 -12.71
CA SER A 156 27.37 -4.27 -13.76
C SER A 156 27.05 -2.80 -14.06
N GLY A 157 25.85 -2.34 -13.72
CA GLY A 157 25.38 -0.96 -13.86
C GLY A 157 25.26 -0.25 -12.51
N ASN A 158 24.17 0.50 -12.30
CA ASN A 158 23.89 1.10 -11.01
C ASN A 158 23.20 0.07 -10.11
N THR A 159 23.63 -0.02 -8.86
CA THR A 159 22.94 -0.84 -7.85
C THR A 159 21.68 -0.12 -7.39
N VAL A 160 20.55 -0.78 -7.50
CA VAL A 160 19.24 -0.36 -7.03
C VAL A 160 18.68 -1.46 -6.16
N PHE A 161 17.88 -1.09 -5.17
CA PHE A 161 17.21 -2.04 -4.29
C PHE A 161 15.70 -1.88 -4.39
N ALA A 162 14.99 -3.01 -4.31
CA ALA A 162 13.58 -3.02 -4.02
C ALA A 162 13.34 -3.84 -2.75
N VAL A 163 12.28 -3.52 -2.01
CA VAL A 163 11.74 -4.37 -0.95
C VAL A 163 10.35 -4.74 -1.38
N VAL A 164 10.02 -6.02 -1.32
CA VAL A 164 8.69 -6.55 -1.63
C VAL A 164 8.20 -7.39 -0.48
N GLN A 165 6.93 -7.28 -0.15
CA GLN A 165 6.26 -8.07 0.87
C GLN A 165 5.28 -9.05 0.23
N PHE A 166 5.08 -10.18 0.90
CA PHE A 166 4.22 -11.27 0.48
C PHE A 166 3.18 -11.46 1.58
N GLU A 167 2.01 -10.96 1.32
CA GLU A 167 0.95 -10.77 2.30
C GLU A 167 0.41 -12.11 2.81
N TYR A 168 -0.19 -12.89 1.92
CA TYR A 168 -0.72 -14.23 2.21
C TYR A 168 -0.61 -15.13 0.96
N THR A 169 -1.21 -16.29 1.00
CA THR A 169 -1.54 -17.10 -0.18
C THR A 169 -3.01 -17.52 -0.09
N ASN A 170 -3.71 -17.51 -1.22
CA ASN A 170 -5.15 -17.82 -1.26
C ASN A 170 -5.45 -19.25 -0.82
N ALA A 171 -4.70 -20.22 -1.35
CA ALA A 171 -4.94 -21.63 -1.09
C ALA A 171 -3.65 -22.45 -1.11
N ASN A 172 -3.66 -23.57 -0.38
CA ASN A 172 -2.67 -24.63 -0.54
C ASN A 172 -2.99 -25.49 -1.78
N GLN A 173 -2.11 -26.45 -2.12
CA GLN A 173 -2.31 -27.33 -3.28
C GLN A 173 -3.61 -28.16 -3.21
N GLY A 174 -4.08 -28.47 -2.01
CA GLY A 174 -5.34 -29.18 -1.77
C GLY A 174 -6.58 -28.32 -1.93
N GLY A 175 -6.42 -27.01 -2.11
CA GLY A 175 -7.55 -26.07 -2.26
C GLY A 175 -8.10 -25.52 -0.93
N GLU A 176 -7.43 -25.76 0.19
CA GLU A 176 -7.81 -25.18 1.49
C GLU A 176 -7.41 -23.70 1.52
N LYS A 177 -8.31 -22.85 2.04
CA LYS A 177 -8.06 -21.41 2.18
C LYS A 177 -6.94 -21.15 3.18
N MET A 178 -5.99 -20.29 2.79
CA MET A 178 -4.78 -20.00 3.55
C MET A 178 -4.67 -18.54 4.01
N TYR A 179 -5.67 -17.70 3.78
CA TYR A 179 -5.66 -16.30 4.20
C TYR A 179 -5.46 -16.15 5.72
N GLY A 180 -4.40 -15.45 6.13
CA GLY A 180 -4.09 -15.15 7.53
C GLY A 180 -3.71 -16.38 8.39
N VAL A 181 -3.33 -17.52 7.77
CA VAL A 181 -2.85 -18.72 8.51
C VAL A 181 -1.34 -18.93 8.41
N LEU A 182 -0.66 -18.13 7.57
CA LEU A 182 0.80 -18.18 7.40
C LEU A 182 1.42 -16.84 7.83
N PRO A 183 2.66 -16.86 8.37
CA PRO A 183 3.37 -15.61 8.65
C PRO A 183 3.81 -14.94 7.34
N SER A 184 3.46 -13.68 7.14
CA SER A 184 3.87 -12.92 5.96
C SER A 184 5.39 -12.83 5.83
N GLN A 185 5.87 -12.68 4.61
CA GLN A 185 7.30 -12.63 4.29
C GLN A 185 7.67 -11.30 3.62
N ILE A 186 8.90 -10.86 3.80
CA ILE A 186 9.47 -9.69 3.12
C ILE A 186 10.82 -10.08 2.53
N ALA A 187 11.16 -9.54 1.37
CA ALA A 187 12.46 -9.74 0.75
C ALA A 187 13.05 -8.43 0.23
N VAL A 188 14.38 -8.32 0.33
CA VAL A 188 15.17 -7.29 -0.36
C VAL A 188 15.64 -7.85 -1.69
N LEU A 189 15.37 -7.12 -2.77
CA LEU A 189 15.85 -7.38 -4.10
C LEU A 189 17.03 -6.47 -4.42
N THR A 190 18.15 -7.01 -4.86
CA THR A 190 19.20 -6.22 -5.50
C THR A 190 18.99 -6.26 -6.99
N LEU A 191 18.88 -5.10 -7.61
CA LEU A 191 18.62 -4.92 -9.03
C LEU A 191 19.82 -4.25 -9.69
N ASN A 192 20.15 -4.70 -10.89
CA ASN A 192 21.09 -4.04 -11.79
C ASN A 192 20.32 -3.07 -12.69
N GLN A 193 20.54 -1.77 -12.51
CA GLN A 193 20.00 -0.75 -13.40
C GLN A 193 20.96 -0.48 -14.54
N ASN A 194 20.53 -0.76 -15.75
CA ASN A 194 21.30 -0.41 -16.95
C ASN A 194 21.36 1.13 -17.10
N PRO A 195 22.54 1.76 -17.03
CA PRO A 195 22.66 3.22 -17.07
C PRO A 195 22.30 3.82 -18.44
N LYS A 196 22.24 3.02 -19.51
CA LYS A 196 21.95 3.50 -20.87
C LYS A 196 20.44 3.60 -21.14
N ASN A 197 19.65 2.72 -20.54
CA ASN A 197 18.21 2.63 -20.83
C ASN A 197 17.33 2.49 -19.58
N GLY A 198 17.89 2.49 -18.38
CA GLY A 198 17.14 2.41 -17.12
C GLY A 198 16.54 1.03 -16.83
N LYS A 199 16.70 0.02 -17.70
CA LYS A 199 16.13 -1.32 -17.48
C LYS A 199 16.69 -1.93 -16.20
N LEU A 200 15.78 -2.47 -15.36
CA LEU A 200 16.12 -3.16 -14.12
C LEU A 200 16.13 -4.68 -14.35
N SER A 201 17.10 -5.37 -13.75
CA SER A 201 17.17 -6.83 -13.75
C SER A 201 17.57 -7.36 -12.38
N LEU A 202 16.94 -8.45 -11.93
CA LEU A 202 17.20 -9.07 -10.62
C LEU A 202 18.59 -9.70 -10.60
N VAL A 203 19.39 -9.37 -9.58
CA VAL A 203 20.73 -9.92 -9.31
C VAL A 203 20.75 -10.79 -8.07
N LYS A 204 20.03 -10.36 -7.01
CA LYS A 204 19.97 -11.07 -5.73
C LYS A 204 18.60 -10.89 -5.10
N TYR A 205 18.06 -11.98 -4.57
CA TYR A 205 16.89 -12.02 -3.71
C TYR A 205 17.32 -12.41 -2.30
N SER A 206 17.01 -11.60 -1.30
CA SER A 206 17.41 -11.82 0.09
C SER A 206 16.18 -11.77 1.01
N PRO A 207 15.70 -12.92 1.51
CA PRO A 207 14.62 -12.92 2.51
C PRO A 207 15.04 -12.14 3.77
N VAL A 208 14.10 -11.38 4.35
CA VAL A 208 14.28 -10.65 5.60
C VAL A 208 13.72 -11.47 6.75
N SER A 209 14.54 -11.81 7.75
CA SER A 209 14.06 -12.54 8.92
C SER A 209 13.15 -11.67 9.77
N SER A 210 11.96 -12.17 10.09
CA SER A 210 11.01 -11.55 11.01
C SER A 210 11.10 -12.10 12.45
N SER A 211 12.05 -13.00 12.74
CA SER A 211 12.15 -13.71 14.03
C SER A 211 12.25 -12.77 15.24
N ALA A 212 13.09 -11.72 15.17
CA ALA A 212 13.24 -10.74 16.24
C ALA A 212 11.99 -9.88 16.48
N SER A 213 11.09 -9.84 15.49
CA SER A 213 9.82 -9.10 15.52
C SER A 213 8.60 -10.00 15.71
N GLN A 214 8.79 -11.24 16.18
CA GLN A 214 7.75 -12.23 16.48
C GLN A 214 6.94 -12.69 15.25
N GLY A 215 7.52 -12.66 14.04
CA GLY A 215 6.82 -12.92 12.79
C GLY A 215 6.05 -11.70 12.29
N LEU A 216 5.39 -11.85 11.13
CA LEU A 216 4.57 -10.82 10.50
C LEU A 216 3.17 -11.35 10.22
N TRP A 217 2.18 -10.48 10.36
CA TRP A 217 0.77 -10.80 10.14
C TRP A 217 0.24 -9.98 8.97
N ILE A 218 -0.22 -10.63 7.90
CA ILE A 218 -0.91 -10.03 6.74
C ILE A 218 -0.33 -8.64 6.39
N THR A 219 0.86 -8.62 5.75
CA THR A 219 1.53 -7.37 5.37
C THR A 219 1.01 -6.89 4.02
N CYS A 220 0.20 -5.84 4.03
CA CYS A 220 -0.49 -5.28 2.87
C CYS A 220 0.32 -4.17 2.17
N GLY A 221 -0.19 -2.95 2.11
CA GLY A 221 0.44 -1.83 1.44
C GLY A 221 1.79 -1.39 2.01
N SER A 222 2.58 -0.66 1.25
CA SER A 222 3.85 -0.11 1.72
C SER A 222 4.19 1.26 1.14
N SER A 223 5.10 1.96 1.80
CA SER A 223 5.68 3.19 1.30
C SER A 223 7.19 3.24 1.55
N LEU A 224 7.88 4.11 0.80
CA LEU A 224 9.28 4.42 1.03
C LEU A 224 9.37 5.63 1.95
N SER A 225 10.07 5.50 3.08
CA SER A 225 10.33 6.63 3.96
C SER A 225 11.24 7.67 3.28
N PRO A 226 11.20 8.95 3.69
CA PRO A 226 12.14 9.96 3.21
C PRO A 226 13.61 9.69 3.56
N TRP A 227 13.89 8.70 4.41
CA TRP A 227 15.24 8.24 4.77
C TRP A 227 15.59 6.86 4.20
N ASN A 228 14.85 6.43 3.17
CA ASN A 228 15.12 5.23 2.36
C ASN A 228 14.96 3.89 3.10
N THR A 229 14.07 3.80 4.06
CA THR A 229 13.58 2.53 4.61
C THR A 229 12.23 2.18 3.99
N HIS A 230 11.92 0.88 3.94
CA HIS A 230 10.61 0.41 3.52
C HIS A 230 9.70 0.34 4.74
N LEU A 231 8.59 1.07 4.68
CA LEU A 231 7.54 1.08 5.68
C LEU A 231 6.44 0.15 5.20
N SER A 232 6.34 -1.00 5.85
CA SER A 232 5.33 -2.03 5.63
C SER A 232 4.09 -1.73 6.48
N SER A 233 3.11 -2.61 6.43
CA SER A 233 1.88 -2.53 7.21
C SER A 233 1.48 -3.92 7.68
N GLU A 234 0.82 -4.03 8.82
CA GLU A 234 0.08 -5.23 9.23
C GLU A 234 -1.38 -4.87 9.31
N GLU A 235 -2.23 -5.58 8.55
CA GLU A 235 -3.66 -5.31 8.49
C GLU A 235 -4.50 -6.39 9.20
N TYR A 236 -5.79 -6.11 9.40
CA TYR A 236 -6.76 -7.01 10.04
C TYR A 236 -6.22 -7.69 11.28
N GLU A 237 -5.64 -6.91 12.17
CA GLU A 237 -5.00 -7.41 13.38
C GLU A 237 -5.92 -8.36 14.16
N PRO A 238 -5.37 -9.43 14.77
CA PRO A 238 -6.20 -10.36 15.54
C PRO A 238 -6.99 -9.64 16.64
N ASP A 239 -8.31 -9.82 16.71
CA ASP A 239 -9.14 -9.24 17.78
C ASP A 239 -8.71 -9.81 19.14
N ALA A 240 -7.84 -9.10 19.85
CA ALA A 240 -7.05 -9.62 20.95
C ALA A 240 -7.89 -10.29 22.06
N PRO A 241 -9.05 -9.76 22.51
CA PRO A 241 -9.90 -10.42 23.50
C PRO A 241 -10.41 -11.80 23.08
N PHE A 242 -10.46 -12.09 21.76
CA PHE A 242 -11.03 -13.32 21.19
C PHE A 242 -10.05 -14.08 20.31
N ALA A 243 -8.81 -13.64 20.20
CA ALA A 243 -7.83 -14.20 19.27
C ALA A 243 -7.53 -15.68 19.53
N HIS A 244 -7.41 -16.09 20.79
CA HIS A 244 -7.13 -17.48 21.15
C HIS A 244 -8.29 -18.45 20.89
N GLU A 245 -9.48 -17.94 20.60
CA GLU A 245 -10.62 -18.75 20.16
C GLU A 245 -10.71 -18.81 18.62
N ASN A 246 -10.03 -17.90 17.91
CA ASN A 246 -10.07 -17.79 16.46
C ASN A 246 -9.24 -18.89 15.79
N PRO A 247 -9.84 -19.80 14.97
CA PRO A 247 -9.12 -20.87 14.30
C PRO A 247 -8.00 -20.39 13.37
N ARG A 248 -8.18 -19.24 12.72
CA ARG A 248 -7.16 -18.63 11.86
C ARG A 248 -5.91 -18.27 12.66
N PHE A 249 -6.08 -17.58 13.78
CA PHE A 249 -4.96 -17.19 14.65
C PHE A 249 -4.25 -18.39 15.27
N LYS A 250 -4.99 -19.44 15.63
CA LYS A 250 -4.40 -20.72 16.05
C LYS A 250 -3.55 -21.36 14.96
N SER A 251 -4.07 -21.39 13.73
CA SER A 251 -3.33 -21.92 12.58
C SER A 251 -2.07 -21.11 12.27
N PHE A 252 -2.18 -19.76 12.34
CA PHE A 252 -1.03 -18.87 12.24
C PHE A 252 0.04 -19.19 13.31
N SER A 253 -0.36 -19.29 14.58
CA SER A 253 0.54 -19.66 15.68
C SER A 253 1.22 -21.00 15.45
N LYS A 254 0.47 -22.00 14.96
CA LYS A 254 1.00 -23.32 14.64
C LYS A 254 2.03 -23.27 13.51
N ASN A 255 1.76 -22.53 12.44
CA ASN A 255 2.69 -22.41 11.31
C ASN A 255 3.94 -21.60 11.67
N LEU A 256 3.82 -20.59 12.53
CA LEU A 256 4.94 -19.75 12.94
C LEU A 256 5.79 -20.41 14.04
N TYR A 257 5.15 -20.97 15.09
CA TYR A 257 5.83 -21.46 16.31
C TYR A 257 5.79 -22.98 16.49
N GLY A 258 5.08 -23.71 15.65
CA GLY A 258 4.88 -25.15 15.79
C GLY A 258 3.77 -25.56 16.78
N ASN A 259 3.05 -24.59 17.38
CA ASN A 259 1.93 -24.85 18.28
C ASN A 259 0.87 -23.74 18.22
N GLU A 260 -0.35 -24.00 18.66
CA GLU A 260 -1.51 -23.11 18.49
C GLU A 260 -1.61 -21.96 19.51
N THR A 261 -0.70 -21.87 20.48
CA THR A 261 -0.86 -21.00 21.66
C THR A 261 0.29 -20.02 21.91
N SER A 262 1.40 -20.13 21.17
CA SER A 262 2.59 -19.29 21.38
C SER A 262 2.45 -17.88 20.82
N ALA A 263 1.61 -17.66 19.80
CA ALA A 263 1.42 -16.33 19.26
C ALA A 263 0.64 -15.44 20.26
N ASN A 264 1.14 -14.23 20.49
CA ASN A 264 0.47 -13.23 21.28
C ASN A 264 -0.19 -12.20 20.35
N PRO A 265 -1.52 -11.99 20.39
CA PRO A 265 -2.22 -11.10 19.46
C PRO A 265 -1.72 -9.65 19.51
N TYR A 266 -1.19 -9.19 20.62
CA TYR A 266 -0.65 -7.84 20.76
C TYR A 266 0.71 -7.60 20.08
N HIS A 267 1.31 -8.63 19.47
CA HIS A 267 2.50 -8.46 18.63
C HIS A 267 2.18 -8.22 17.14
N TYR A 268 0.90 -8.17 16.76
CA TYR A 268 0.46 -8.02 15.36
C TYR A 268 -0.52 -6.85 15.21
N GLY A 269 -0.55 -6.25 14.02
CA GLY A 269 -1.30 -5.02 13.72
C GLY A 269 -0.47 -3.76 13.97
N HIS A 270 0.83 -3.84 13.73
CA HIS A 270 1.77 -2.73 13.88
C HIS A 270 2.43 -2.37 12.55
N LEU A 271 3.32 -1.38 12.58
CA LEU A 271 4.05 -0.93 11.40
C LEU A 271 5.46 -1.52 11.38
N PRO A 272 5.76 -2.50 10.49
CA PRO A 272 7.12 -2.97 10.26
C PRO A 272 7.92 -1.97 9.42
N GLU A 273 9.17 -1.72 9.79
CA GLU A 273 10.13 -0.94 9.02
C GLU A 273 11.34 -1.82 8.65
N VAL A 274 11.66 -1.86 7.35
CA VAL A 274 12.82 -2.62 6.84
C VAL A 274 13.94 -1.66 6.43
N THR A 275 15.10 -1.86 7.05
CA THR A 275 16.35 -1.19 6.66
C THR A 275 17.14 -2.08 5.72
N ILE A 276 17.52 -1.54 4.55
CA ILE A 276 18.36 -2.21 3.56
C ILE A 276 19.82 -1.99 3.93
N HIS A 277 20.62 -3.08 3.93
CA HIS A 277 22.05 -3.03 4.18
C HIS A 277 22.85 -2.95 2.87
N ALA A 278 24.09 -2.48 2.97
CA ALA A 278 24.97 -2.27 1.80
C ALA A 278 25.21 -3.54 0.96
N ASP A 279 25.16 -4.71 1.58
CA ASP A 279 25.31 -6.03 0.95
C ASP A 279 24.04 -6.59 0.32
N GLY A 280 22.93 -5.82 0.37
CA GLY A 280 21.62 -6.22 -0.16
C GLY A 280 20.86 -7.20 0.74
N THR A 281 21.21 -7.30 2.02
CA THR A 281 20.36 -7.91 3.04
C THR A 281 19.47 -6.86 3.69
N GLY A 282 18.54 -7.27 4.56
CA GLY A 282 17.67 -6.37 5.30
C GLY A 282 17.52 -6.76 6.76
N SER A 283 17.18 -5.79 7.60
CA SER A 283 16.73 -6.00 8.97
C SER A 283 15.38 -5.32 9.19
N LEU A 284 14.60 -5.84 10.15
CA LEU A 284 13.22 -5.44 10.38
C LEU A 284 13.00 -5.10 11.85
N VAL A 285 12.29 -4.00 12.10
CA VAL A 285 11.74 -3.63 13.39
C VAL A 285 10.25 -3.32 13.27
N LYS A 286 9.47 -3.51 14.34
CA LYS A 286 8.06 -3.07 14.40
C LYS A 286 7.91 -1.85 15.28
N HIS A 287 7.15 -0.87 14.81
CA HIS A 287 6.81 0.35 15.55
C HIS A 287 5.46 0.19 16.24
N TYR A 288 5.48 -0.13 17.53
CA TYR A 288 4.27 -0.32 18.35
C TYR A 288 3.58 0.98 18.72
N CYS A 289 4.32 2.11 18.75
CA CYS A 289 3.76 3.40 19.15
C CYS A 289 2.94 4.12 18.07
N LEU A 290 2.83 3.55 16.86
CA LEU A 290 1.92 4.06 15.83
C LEU A 290 0.46 3.58 16.02
N GLY A 291 0.20 2.80 17.06
CA GLY A 291 -1.10 2.20 17.33
C GLY A 291 -1.23 0.81 16.69
N ARG A 292 -2.20 0.07 17.17
CA ARG A 292 -2.57 -1.26 16.68
C ARG A 292 -3.89 -1.13 15.94
N ILE A 293 -3.81 -1.01 14.63
CA ILE A 293 -4.91 -0.82 13.68
C ILE A 293 -4.68 -1.70 12.44
N SER A 294 -5.65 -1.74 11.54
CA SER A 294 -5.48 -2.36 10.22
C SER A 294 -4.68 -1.41 9.33
N HIS A 295 -3.34 -1.43 9.50
CA HIS A 295 -2.46 -0.53 8.77
C HIS A 295 -2.46 -0.83 7.28
N GLU A 296 -2.64 0.25 6.51
CA GLU A 296 -2.49 0.29 5.07
C GLU A 296 -1.29 1.13 4.64
N LEU A 297 -1.30 1.65 3.41
CA LEU A 297 -0.30 2.59 2.96
C LEU A 297 -0.24 3.80 3.87
N ILE A 298 0.92 4.05 4.45
CA ILE A 298 1.18 5.27 5.20
C ILE A 298 1.95 6.28 4.36
N GLU A 299 1.84 7.56 4.70
CA GLU A 299 2.64 8.61 4.07
C GLU A 299 3.38 9.42 5.11
N VAL A 300 4.71 9.49 4.98
CA VAL A 300 5.56 10.31 5.83
C VAL A 300 5.80 11.66 5.17
N MET A 301 5.42 12.72 5.87
CA MET A 301 5.53 14.09 5.38
C MET A 301 6.99 14.58 5.29
N PRO A 302 7.26 15.68 4.55
CA PRO A 302 8.62 16.21 4.35
C PRO A 302 9.36 16.64 5.61
N ASP A 303 8.64 16.87 6.72
CA ASP A 303 9.25 17.14 8.03
C ASP A 303 9.94 15.90 8.64
N ARG A 304 9.73 14.71 8.02
CA ARG A 304 10.25 13.41 8.41
C ARG A 304 9.82 12.97 9.82
N ARG A 305 8.64 13.44 10.25
CA ARG A 305 8.06 13.21 11.59
C ARG A 305 6.56 12.95 11.53
N THR A 306 5.86 13.65 10.65
CA THR A 306 4.41 13.54 10.51
C THR A 306 4.07 12.37 9.62
N VAL A 307 3.20 11.48 10.10
CA VAL A 307 2.77 10.26 9.40
C VAL A 307 1.26 10.24 9.32
N LEU A 308 0.73 10.15 8.10
CA LEU A 308 -0.68 9.90 7.86
C LEU A 308 -0.91 8.39 7.67
N MET A 309 -1.96 7.85 8.26
CA MET A 309 -2.26 6.42 8.24
C MET A 309 -3.74 6.19 7.93
N GLY A 310 -4.01 5.34 6.92
CA GLY A 310 -5.30 4.70 6.72
C GLY A 310 -5.52 3.54 7.70
N ASP A 311 -6.72 3.00 7.68
CA ASP A 311 -7.16 1.93 8.57
C ASP A 311 -8.24 1.11 7.83
N ASP A 312 -7.86 -0.06 7.32
CA ASP A 312 -8.74 -0.91 6.51
C ASP A 312 -9.71 -1.73 7.37
N TYR A 313 -10.72 -1.08 7.91
CA TYR A 313 -11.80 -1.73 8.66
C TYR A 313 -13.17 -1.14 8.33
N THR A 314 -14.24 -1.89 8.60
CA THR A 314 -15.57 -1.32 8.86
C THR A 314 -15.55 -0.69 10.24
N ASN A 315 -16.01 0.55 10.39
CA ASN A 315 -15.76 1.40 11.55
C ASN A 315 -14.29 1.79 11.71
N SER A 316 -13.61 2.08 10.61
CA SER A 316 -12.24 2.56 10.58
C SER A 316 -12.13 4.06 10.90
N GLY A 317 -10.91 4.49 11.19
CA GLY A 317 -10.54 5.87 11.45
C GLY A 317 -9.48 6.41 10.50
N LEU A 318 -9.27 7.71 10.51
CA LEU A 318 -8.08 8.34 9.94
C LEU A 318 -7.14 8.70 11.10
N PHE A 319 -5.89 8.22 11.02
CA PHE A 319 -4.92 8.39 12.09
C PHE A 319 -3.76 9.27 11.68
N LEU A 320 -3.18 9.93 12.66
CA LEU A 320 -2.01 10.80 12.52
C LEU A 320 -1.01 10.47 13.63
N PHE A 321 0.26 10.30 13.26
CA PHE A 321 1.33 10.15 14.22
C PHE A 321 2.37 11.25 14.04
N ILE A 322 2.84 11.83 15.14
CA ILE A 322 3.91 12.83 15.16
C ILE A 322 5.10 12.25 15.92
N ALA A 323 6.14 11.87 15.20
CA ALA A 323 7.36 11.35 15.80
C ALA A 323 8.10 12.43 16.62
N ASP A 324 8.74 12.04 17.72
CA ASP A 324 9.53 12.95 18.57
C ASP A 324 10.76 13.48 17.84
N LYS A 325 11.39 12.65 17.01
CA LYS A 325 12.59 12.95 16.24
C LYS A 325 12.37 12.73 14.75
N LYS A 326 13.11 13.48 13.95
CA LYS A 326 13.16 13.26 12.50
C LYS A 326 13.78 11.91 12.18
N GLU A 327 13.21 11.20 11.19
CA GLU A 327 13.71 9.91 10.70
C GLU A 327 13.72 8.79 11.76
N ASP A 328 12.90 8.93 12.79
CA ASP A 328 12.83 7.98 13.89
C ASP A 328 11.35 7.83 14.33
N LEU A 329 10.73 6.73 13.94
CA LEU A 329 9.33 6.41 14.28
C LEU A 329 9.20 5.63 15.61
N SER A 330 10.28 5.47 16.37
CA SER A 330 10.29 4.67 17.58
C SER A 330 9.60 5.32 18.78
N SER A 331 9.27 6.61 18.71
CA SER A 331 8.55 7.35 19.76
C SER A 331 7.78 8.53 19.19
N GLY A 332 6.61 8.81 19.73
CA GLY A 332 5.79 9.93 19.31
C GLY A 332 4.37 9.95 19.87
N THR A 333 3.55 10.81 19.30
CA THR A 333 2.16 11.04 19.71
C THR A 333 1.20 10.56 18.63
N LEU A 334 0.23 9.74 19.03
CA LEU A 334 -0.84 9.21 18.18
C LEU A 334 -2.11 10.03 18.35
N TYR A 335 -2.76 10.32 17.22
CA TYR A 335 -4.04 11.04 17.14
C TYR A 335 -5.02 10.29 16.24
N VAL A 336 -6.32 10.52 16.49
CA VAL A 336 -7.41 10.12 15.60
C VAL A 336 -8.19 11.34 15.13
N ALA A 337 -8.68 11.30 13.90
CA ALA A 337 -9.48 12.38 13.33
C ALA A 337 -10.88 12.43 13.93
N LYS A 338 -11.41 13.66 14.05
CA LYS A 338 -12.81 13.95 14.30
C LYS A 338 -13.35 14.84 13.20
N LEU A 339 -14.37 14.37 12.49
CA LEU A 339 -15.04 15.12 11.44
C LEU A 339 -15.98 16.15 12.06
N GLY A 340 -16.09 17.31 11.41
CA GLY A 340 -17.22 18.21 11.55
C GLY A 340 -18.49 17.64 10.90
N ASP A 341 -19.56 18.43 10.90
CA ASP A 341 -20.83 18.03 10.30
C ASP A 341 -20.79 18.15 8.77
N GLY A 342 -21.69 17.42 8.09
CA GLY A 342 -21.92 17.56 6.65
C GLY A 342 -20.90 16.83 5.76
N PHE A 343 -20.37 15.69 6.22
CA PHE A 343 -19.53 14.86 5.36
C PHE A 343 -20.26 14.46 4.08
N SER A 344 -19.62 14.67 2.94
CA SER A 344 -20.16 14.40 1.61
C SER A 344 -19.14 13.72 0.71
N ILE A 345 -19.65 12.90 -0.22
CA ILE A 345 -18.88 12.26 -1.29
C ILE A 345 -19.13 12.89 -2.67
N ASP A 346 -19.85 14.02 -2.73
CA ASP A 346 -19.96 14.79 -3.99
C ASP A 346 -18.70 15.63 -4.18
N PRO A 347 -17.93 15.44 -5.29
CA PRO A 347 -16.74 16.25 -5.58
C PRO A 347 -16.99 17.76 -5.75
N LYS A 348 -18.23 18.18 -5.82
CA LYS A 348 -18.62 19.60 -5.92
C LYS A 348 -18.75 20.27 -4.55
N ASP A 349 -18.88 19.48 -3.49
CA ASP A 349 -19.04 20.00 -2.15
C ASP A 349 -17.70 20.46 -1.57
N ALA A 350 -17.76 21.48 -0.71
CA ALA A 350 -16.56 22.08 -0.12
C ALA A 350 -15.82 21.15 0.87
N GLY A 351 -16.45 20.04 1.23
CA GLY A 351 -15.95 19.12 2.25
C GLY A 351 -16.25 19.56 3.68
N THR A 352 -15.92 18.70 4.63
CA THR A 352 -16.09 18.96 6.07
C THR A 352 -14.74 19.19 6.75
N THR A 353 -14.75 19.81 7.91
CA THR A 353 -13.55 20.08 8.71
C THR A 353 -13.05 18.81 9.38
N LEU A 354 -11.75 18.74 9.61
CA LEU A 354 -11.08 17.75 10.45
C LEU A 354 -10.48 18.44 11.67
N SER A 355 -10.69 17.84 12.82
CA SER A 355 -9.98 18.12 14.07
C SER A 355 -9.32 16.84 14.59
N TRP A 356 -8.42 16.95 15.54
CA TRP A 356 -7.60 15.83 15.97
C TRP A 356 -7.72 15.60 17.47
N ILE A 357 -7.95 14.35 17.87
CA ILE A 357 -8.01 13.89 19.25
C ILE A 357 -6.71 13.18 19.57
N LYS A 358 -5.98 13.65 20.57
CA LYS A 358 -4.80 12.95 21.07
C LYS A 358 -5.21 11.66 21.78
N LEU A 359 -4.69 10.52 21.31
CA LEU A 359 -4.90 9.23 21.97
C LEU A 359 -3.83 8.96 23.03
N GLY A 360 -2.57 9.25 22.73
CA GLY A 360 -1.49 9.01 23.67
C GLY A 360 -0.11 9.39 23.12
N HIS A 361 0.90 9.32 23.99
CA HIS A 361 2.31 9.44 23.65
C HIS A 361 3.08 8.28 24.27
N ALA A 362 3.91 7.60 23.48
CA ALA A 362 4.72 6.48 23.94
C ALA A 362 5.92 6.21 23.02
N SER A 363 6.86 5.39 23.50
CA SER A 363 7.85 4.72 22.67
C SER A 363 7.41 3.31 22.30
N SER A 364 7.92 2.79 21.16
CA SER A 364 7.68 1.41 20.73
C SER A 364 8.14 0.38 21.75
N ASP A 365 9.28 0.63 22.42
CA ASP A 365 9.79 -0.26 23.47
C ASP A 365 8.88 -0.31 24.69
N GLU A 366 8.29 0.83 25.08
CA GLU A 366 7.32 0.90 26.17
C GLU A 366 6.08 0.07 25.83
N ILE A 367 5.51 0.26 24.64
CA ILE A 367 4.32 -0.46 24.23
C ILE A 367 4.59 -1.95 24.00
N LYS A 368 5.76 -2.31 23.45
CA LYS A 368 6.16 -3.72 23.30
C LYS A 368 6.24 -4.44 24.65
N LYS A 369 6.71 -3.75 25.70
CA LYS A 369 6.70 -4.29 27.07
C LYS A 369 5.29 -4.52 27.58
N LEU A 370 4.37 -3.56 27.37
CA LEU A 370 2.96 -3.72 27.73
C LEU A 370 2.32 -4.85 26.93
N ALA A 371 2.56 -4.95 25.63
CA ALA A 371 2.08 -6.04 24.76
C ALA A 371 2.52 -7.42 25.25
N THR A 372 3.71 -7.52 25.83
CA THR A 372 4.26 -8.78 26.35
C THR A 372 3.72 -9.14 27.73
N SER A 373 3.41 -8.15 28.57
CA SER A 373 3.07 -8.35 29.99
C SER A 373 1.55 -8.33 30.27
N LEU A 374 0.75 -7.64 29.46
CA LEU A 374 -0.68 -7.49 29.70
C LEU A 374 -1.50 -8.50 28.89
N LYS A 375 -2.59 -8.95 29.48
CA LYS A 375 -3.68 -9.67 28.80
C LYS A 375 -4.75 -8.68 28.36
N PRO A 376 -5.59 -9.00 27.37
CA PRO A 376 -6.69 -8.12 26.95
C PRO A 376 -7.61 -7.69 28.10
N SER A 377 -7.93 -8.62 29.02
CA SER A 377 -8.76 -8.36 30.21
C SER A 377 -8.11 -7.41 31.22
N ASP A 378 -6.79 -7.23 31.20
CA ASP A 378 -6.10 -6.26 32.08
C ASP A 378 -6.31 -4.82 31.58
N ILE A 379 -6.51 -4.65 30.26
CA ILE A 379 -6.70 -3.35 29.63
C ILE A 379 -8.17 -2.93 29.66
N MET A 380 -9.05 -3.78 29.16
CA MET A 380 -10.49 -3.50 29.13
C MET A 380 -11.33 -4.78 29.13
N THR A 381 -12.56 -4.66 29.63
CA THR A 381 -13.57 -5.71 29.45
C THR A 381 -14.30 -5.46 28.13
N VAL A 382 -14.37 -6.47 27.28
CA VAL A 382 -15.07 -6.42 25.98
C VAL A 382 -16.15 -7.50 25.94
N LEU A 383 -17.38 -7.11 25.69
CA LEU A 383 -18.53 -8.02 25.60
C LEU A 383 -19.20 -7.90 24.23
N LYS A 384 -19.68 -9.01 23.68
CA LYS A 384 -20.43 -9.06 22.40
C LYS A 384 -21.94 -8.87 22.59
N ALA A 385 -22.44 -8.93 23.83
CA ALA A 385 -23.84 -8.72 24.19
C ALA A 385 -23.97 -7.59 25.22
N ASP A 386 -25.14 -6.91 25.23
CA ASP A 386 -25.42 -5.85 26.18
C ASP A 386 -25.49 -6.41 27.62
N PRO A 387 -24.59 -5.98 28.50
CA PRO A 387 -24.62 -6.41 29.91
C PRO A 387 -25.72 -5.77 30.75
N ASN A 388 -26.49 -4.81 30.21
CA ASN A 388 -27.42 -3.96 30.95
C ASN A 388 -26.75 -3.24 32.13
N ASP A 389 -25.48 -2.87 32.00
CA ASP A 389 -24.68 -2.16 32.99
C ASP A 389 -24.23 -0.80 32.40
N PRO A 390 -24.66 0.35 32.99
CA PRO A 390 -24.33 1.68 32.46
C PRO A 390 -22.84 2.03 32.56
N SER A 391 -22.00 1.24 33.22
CA SER A 391 -20.56 1.42 33.25
C SER A 391 -19.88 0.95 31.95
N PHE A 392 -20.61 0.25 31.07
CA PHE A 392 -20.11 -0.13 29.74
C PHE A 392 -20.58 0.88 28.70
N THR A 393 -19.69 1.17 27.75
CA THR A 393 -20.00 1.99 26.58
C THR A 393 -20.19 1.07 25.36
N LYS A 394 -21.33 1.22 24.69
CA LYS A 394 -21.57 0.56 23.41
C LYS A 394 -20.72 1.24 22.33
N ILE A 395 -19.94 0.48 21.60
CA ILE A 395 -19.14 0.91 20.46
C ILE A 395 -19.43 0.00 19.27
N PHE A 396 -18.88 0.35 18.10
CA PHE A 396 -18.81 -0.56 16.96
C PHE A 396 -17.35 -0.87 16.62
N TYR A 397 -17.08 -2.13 16.33
CA TYR A 397 -15.80 -2.65 15.90
C TYR A 397 -16.06 -3.67 14.78
N ASP A 398 -15.47 -3.46 13.62
CA ASP A 398 -15.70 -4.26 12.40
C ASP A 398 -17.21 -4.50 12.12
N GLY A 399 -17.98 -3.43 12.10
CA GLY A 399 -19.43 -3.45 11.87
C GLY A 399 -20.25 -4.17 12.94
N THR A 400 -19.64 -4.58 14.05
CA THR A 400 -20.28 -5.35 15.12
C THR A 400 -20.33 -4.55 16.43
N ALA A 401 -21.48 -4.55 17.09
CA ALA A 401 -21.61 -3.91 18.40
C ALA A 401 -20.76 -4.63 19.46
N ASN A 402 -20.00 -3.85 20.21
CA ASN A 402 -19.28 -4.29 21.40
C ASN A 402 -19.68 -3.38 22.57
N TRP A 403 -19.67 -3.92 23.78
CA TRP A 403 -19.81 -3.18 25.04
C TRP A 403 -18.47 -3.23 25.75
N VAL A 404 -17.88 -2.07 25.95
CA VAL A 404 -16.51 -1.98 26.46
C VAL A 404 -16.46 -1.15 27.74
N LYS A 405 -15.56 -1.57 28.63
CA LYS A 405 -15.26 -0.87 29.87
C LYS A 405 -13.75 -0.86 30.06
N LEU A 406 -13.18 0.35 29.97
CA LEU A 406 -11.74 0.56 30.20
C LEU A 406 -11.40 0.36 31.67
N ASN A 407 -10.35 -0.36 31.98
CA ASN A 407 -9.86 -0.51 33.34
C ASN A 407 -9.08 0.75 33.78
N PRO A 408 -9.20 1.17 35.04
CA PRO A 408 -8.51 2.36 35.54
C PRO A 408 -6.98 2.28 35.36
N GLY A 409 -6.38 3.36 34.84
CA GLY A 409 -4.94 3.46 34.61
C GLY A 409 -4.42 2.75 33.36
N MET A 410 -5.31 2.22 32.51
CA MET A 410 -4.94 1.50 31.28
C MET A 410 -5.07 2.33 30.01
N GLU A 411 -5.25 3.64 30.13
CA GLU A 411 -5.45 4.56 28.99
C GLU A 411 -4.33 4.46 27.97
N LYS A 412 -3.07 4.39 28.41
CA LYS A 412 -1.92 4.25 27.53
C LYS A 412 -1.91 2.89 26.82
N ALA A 413 -2.12 1.81 27.53
CA ALA A 413 -2.19 0.47 26.93
C ALA A 413 -3.35 0.40 25.92
N ALA A 414 -4.50 0.95 26.25
CA ALA A 414 -5.65 1.00 25.35
C ALA A 414 -5.38 1.82 24.09
N ALA A 415 -4.73 2.99 24.20
CA ALA A 415 -4.40 3.85 23.08
C ALA A 415 -3.57 3.15 21.99
N PHE A 416 -2.67 2.25 22.38
CA PHE A 416 -1.71 1.63 21.47
C PHE A 416 -1.92 0.12 21.22
N LEU A 417 -2.68 -0.59 22.06
CA LEU A 417 -2.94 -2.02 21.91
C LEU A 417 -4.41 -2.34 21.60
N GLU A 418 -5.34 -1.46 21.98
CA GLU A 418 -6.78 -1.52 21.67
C GLU A 418 -7.23 -0.24 20.96
N THR A 419 -6.45 0.20 19.99
CA THR A 419 -6.51 1.54 19.39
C THR A 419 -7.89 1.86 18.82
N HIS A 420 -8.53 0.96 18.07
CA HIS A 420 -9.89 1.18 17.52
C HIS A 420 -10.92 1.45 18.62
N ARG A 421 -10.96 0.58 19.64
CA ARG A 421 -11.91 0.69 20.75
C ARG A 421 -11.67 1.96 21.55
N TYR A 422 -10.40 2.27 21.81
CA TYR A 422 -10.03 3.47 22.56
C TYR A 422 -10.29 4.76 21.76
N ALA A 423 -9.99 4.78 20.48
CA ALA A 423 -10.28 5.91 19.59
C ALA A 423 -11.80 6.23 19.57
N TYR A 424 -12.64 5.18 19.52
CA TYR A 424 -14.08 5.34 19.63
C TYR A 424 -14.50 5.94 20.99
N LEU A 425 -13.98 5.40 22.11
CA LEU A 425 -14.24 5.92 23.47
C LEU A 425 -13.83 7.39 23.62
N MET A 426 -12.74 7.80 22.96
CA MET A 426 -12.26 9.18 22.97
C MET A 426 -13.08 10.12 22.07
N GLY A 427 -14.04 9.62 21.30
CA GLY A 427 -14.90 10.42 20.45
C GLY A 427 -14.44 10.59 19.02
N GLY A 428 -13.44 9.82 18.58
CA GLY A 428 -12.96 9.80 17.18
C GLY A 428 -14.06 9.46 16.19
N SER A 429 -13.91 9.92 14.95
CA SER A 429 -14.82 9.56 13.86
C SER A 429 -14.49 8.17 13.32
N MET A 430 -14.87 7.15 14.09
CA MET A 430 -14.70 5.72 13.76
C MET A 430 -15.92 5.23 12.97
N GLY A 431 -16.07 5.73 11.77
CA GLY A 431 -17.24 5.43 10.93
C GLY A 431 -16.92 5.27 9.44
N PHE A 432 -15.67 5.37 9.03
CA PHE A 432 -15.29 5.07 7.66
C PHE A 432 -15.41 3.57 7.37
N SER A 433 -15.53 3.23 6.10
CA SER A 433 -15.53 1.87 5.60
C SER A 433 -14.33 1.71 4.67
N LYS A 434 -13.34 0.94 5.10
CA LYS A 434 -12.11 0.63 4.34
C LYS A 434 -11.38 1.89 3.85
N MET A 435 -10.73 2.59 4.78
CA MET A 435 -9.84 3.71 4.47
C MET A 435 -8.43 3.16 4.22
N GLU A 436 -8.13 2.94 2.96
CA GLU A 436 -6.93 2.26 2.45
C GLU A 436 -5.74 3.20 2.29
N GLY A 437 -5.17 3.26 1.09
CA GLY A 437 -3.96 3.98 0.77
C GLY A 437 -4.00 5.48 1.06
N THR A 438 -2.88 6.00 1.56
CA THR A 438 -2.64 7.42 1.76
C THR A 438 -1.44 7.88 0.93
N THR A 439 -1.50 9.09 0.37
CA THR A 439 -0.35 9.76 -0.27
C THR A 439 -0.51 11.27 -0.23
N ALA A 440 0.51 12.01 -0.64
CA ALA A 440 0.46 13.47 -0.60
C ALA A 440 1.11 14.11 -1.83
N ASN A 441 0.50 15.20 -2.28
CA ASN A 441 1.07 16.20 -3.17
C ASN A 441 1.70 17.28 -2.29
N ILE A 442 3.00 17.20 -2.15
CA ILE A 442 3.76 18.06 -1.23
C ILE A 442 3.82 19.49 -1.72
N GLN A 443 3.94 19.68 -3.04
CA GLN A 443 4.00 21.00 -3.66
C GLN A 443 2.72 21.81 -3.38
N ASP A 444 1.55 21.17 -3.47
CA ASP A 444 0.27 21.83 -3.27
C ASP A 444 -0.24 21.74 -1.83
N LYS A 445 0.47 21.03 -0.94
CA LYS A 445 0.06 20.71 0.43
C LYS A 445 -1.33 20.05 0.48
N VAL A 446 -1.48 18.96 -0.26
CA VAL A 446 -2.72 18.17 -0.34
C VAL A 446 -2.43 16.70 -0.06
N ALA A 447 -3.18 16.10 0.84
CA ALA A 447 -3.20 14.65 1.04
C ALA A 447 -4.36 14.01 0.27
N TYR A 448 -4.18 12.73 -0.08
CA TYR A 448 -5.19 11.89 -0.72
C TYR A 448 -5.38 10.62 0.10
N PHE A 449 -6.64 10.16 0.19
CA PHE A 449 -7.05 8.96 0.92
C PHE A 449 -7.99 8.13 0.05
N ALA A 450 -7.75 6.85 -0.05
CA ALA A 450 -8.67 5.92 -0.69
C ALA A 450 -9.77 5.52 0.29
N LEU A 451 -11.03 5.60 -0.14
CA LEU A 451 -12.15 4.89 0.47
C LEU A 451 -12.55 3.78 -0.50
N GLN A 452 -12.11 2.56 -0.21
CA GLN A 452 -12.29 1.42 -1.12
C GLN A 452 -13.77 1.18 -1.40
N ASN A 453 -14.59 1.21 -0.37
CA ASN A 453 -16.03 1.24 -0.56
C ASN A 453 -16.72 2.17 0.46
N ILE A 454 -17.86 2.71 0.07
CA ILE A 454 -18.67 3.62 0.86
C ILE A 454 -19.98 2.91 1.17
N GLN A 455 -20.01 2.23 2.30
CA GLN A 455 -21.13 1.38 2.72
C GLN A 455 -21.21 1.24 4.25
N ASP A 456 -22.02 0.35 4.75
CA ASP A 456 -22.10 -0.11 6.15
C ASP A 456 -22.08 1.04 7.16
N SER A 457 -20.97 1.25 7.85
CA SER A 457 -20.83 2.27 8.92
C SER A 457 -20.93 3.71 8.42
N MET A 458 -20.79 3.96 7.12
CA MET A 458 -20.93 5.27 6.50
C MET A 458 -22.39 5.63 6.16
N ILE A 459 -23.27 4.62 6.09
CA ILE A 459 -24.67 4.79 5.67
C ILE A 459 -25.56 4.90 6.90
N ARG A 460 -26.38 5.95 6.95
CA ARG A 460 -27.36 6.14 8.03
C ARG A 460 -28.22 4.87 8.19
N THR A 461 -28.28 4.34 9.40
CA THR A 461 -28.93 3.07 9.74
C THR A 461 -28.28 1.81 9.13
N GLY A 462 -27.11 1.93 8.50
CA GLY A 462 -26.34 0.80 8.00
C GLY A 462 -25.69 -0.02 9.13
N LYS A 463 -25.04 -1.12 8.75
CA LYS A 463 -24.32 -1.98 9.69
C LYS A 463 -23.16 -1.20 10.34
N GLY A 464 -23.15 -1.14 11.67
CA GLY A 464 -22.10 -0.42 12.41
C GLY A 464 -22.22 1.11 12.37
N TRP A 465 -23.28 1.69 11.76
CA TRP A 465 -23.46 3.14 11.76
C TRP A 465 -23.62 3.69 13.18
N ASN A 466 -22.98 4.83 13.43
CA ASN A 466 -23.12 5.57 14.67
C ASN A 466 -23.07 7.08 14.41
N ALA A 467 -23.91 7.83 15.10
CA ALA A 467 -23.98 9.28 14.94
C ALA A 467 -22.71 10.02 15.41
N GLN A 468 -21.94 9.43 16.33
CA GLN A 468 -20.69 10.02 16.83
C GLN A 468 -19.64 10.21 15.74
N SER A 469 -19.65 9.39 14.67
CA SER A 469 -18.68 9.50 13.58
C SER A 469 -18.83 10.79 12.77
N ASN A 470 -20.00 11.44 12.79
CA ASN A 470 -20.38 12.53 11.89
C ASN A 470 -20.34 12.14 10.40
N ILE A 471 -20.50 10.84 10.13
CA ILE A 471 -20.65 10.28 8.78
C ILE A 471 -22.07 9.75 8.66
N GLU A 472 -22.84 10.31 7.73
CA GLU A 472 -24.26 10.03 7.59
C GLU A 472 -24.68 10.15 6.12
N LEU A 473 -24.31 9.18 5.32
CA LEU A 473 -24.70 9.14 3.91
C LEU A 473 -26.05 8.44 3.74
N SER A 474 -26.80 8.85 2.73
CA SER A 474 -28.14 8.29 2.45
C SER A 474 -28.13 7.03 1.61
N LYS A 475 -27.04 6.82 0.83
CA LYS A 475 -26.90 5.71 -0.12
C LYS A 475 -25.48 5.20 -0.13
N PRO A 476 -25.27 3.89 -0.29
CA PRO A 476 -23.95 3.36 -0.54
C PRO A 476 -23.44 3.75 -1.94
N LEU A 477 -22.12 3.73 -2.09
CA LEU A 477 -21.39 3.74 -3.34
C LEU A 477 -20.29 2.68 -3.22
N ILE A 478 -20.60 1.46 -3.67
CA ILE A 478 -19.71 0.30 -3.48
C ILE A 478 -18.40 0.49 -4.25
N ALA A 479 -18.45 1.16 -5.39
CA ALA A 479 -17.26 1.52 -6.17
C ALA A 479 -16.30 2.50 -5.46
N GLY A 480 -16.68 3.07 -4.31
CA GLY A 480 -15.81 3.91 -3.50
C GLY A 480 -15.34 5.19 -4.17
N GLY A 481 -14.25 5.75 -3.66
CA GLY A 481 -13.70 7.01 -4.18
C GLY A 481 -12.39 7.42 -3.51
N VAL A 482 -11.74 8.43 -4.07
CA VAL A 482 -10.57 9.07 -3.49
C VAL A 482 -10.97 10.39 -2.87
N MET A 483 -10.62 10.54 -1.59
CA MET A 483 -10.81 11.77 -0.82
C MET A 483 -9.55 12.62 -0.85
N THR A 484 -9.71 13.90 -0.56
CA THR A 484 -8.60 14.87 -0.51
C THR A 484 -8.69 15.76 0.72
N SER A 485 -7.55 16.23 1.21
CA SER A 485 -7.43 17.09 2.38
C SER A 485 -6.35 18.16 2.18
N LYS A 486 -6.61 19.38 2.64
CA LYS A 486 -5.58 20.41 2.74
C LYS A 486 -4.70 20.16 3.96
N LEU A 487 -3.39 20.35 3.80
CA LEU A 487 -2.39 20.22 4.85
C LEU A 487 -1.94 21.60 5.33
N THR A 488 -2.07 21.87 6.62
CA THR A 488 -1.66 23.17 7.21
C THR A 488 -0.99 22.98 8.57
N GLY A 489 -0.16 23.94 8.96
CA GLY A 489 0.41 24.04 10.30
C GLY A 489 -0.47 24.79 11.29
N GLY A 490 0.03 24.89 12.53
CA GLY A 490 -0.60 25.68 13.58
C GLY A 490 -1.90 25.07 14.16
N GLN A 491 -2.17 23.79 13.86
CA GLN A 491 -3.35 23.10 14.34
C GLN A 491 -3.21 22.74 15.82
N LYS A 492 -4.36 22.68 16.51
CA LYS A 492 -4.44 22.26 17.89
C LYS A 492 -5.29 21.01 18.01
N ASP A 493 -4.96 20.17 18.95
CA ASP A 493 -5.80 19.04 19.33
C ASP A 493 -7.02 19.50 20.15
N GLN A 494 -7.92 18.59 20.49
CA GLN A 494 -9.13 18.88 21.27
C GLN A 494 -8.85 19.44 22.68
N SER A 495 -7.65 19.22 23.23
CA SER A 495 -7.24 19.81 24.51
C SER A 495 -6.77 21.26 24.37
N GLY A 496 -6.64 21.78 23.14
CA GLY A 496 -6.07 23.08 22.82
C GLY A 496 -4.54 23.08 22.71
N SER A 497 -3.89 21.92 22.83
CA SER A 497 -2.44 21.78 22.70
C SER A 497 -2.01 21.83 21.24
N LEU A 498 -0.93 22.52 20.96
CA LEU A 498 -0.38 22.65 19.59
C LEU A 498 0.11 21.29 19.08
N ILE A 499 -0.33 20.92 17.87
CA ILE A 499 0.21 19.79 17.13
C ILE A 499 1.43 20.31 16.34
N ASN A 500 2.61 19.88 16.73
CA ASN A 500 3.88 20.39 16.18
C ASN A 500 4.19 19.80 14.80
N SER A 501 3.43 20.22 13.80
CA SER A 501 3.62 19.89 12.38
C SER A 501 3.00 20.95 11.47
N GLU A 502 3.60 21.12 10.28
CA GLU A 502 3.09 21.94 9.18
C GLU A 502 2.23 21.14 8.18
N TRP A 503 1.95 19.87 8.47
CA TRP A 503 1.38 18.89 7.55
C TRP A 503 0.14 18.19 8.11
N ILE A 504 -0.72 18.94 8.79
CA ILE A 504 -1.92 18.38 9.42
C ILE A 504 -3.12 18.51 8.48
N PRO A 505 -3.82 17.40 8.18
CA PRO A 505 -5.10 17.45 7.46
C PRO A 505 -6.15 18.26 8.23
N THR A 506 -6.81 19.18 7.54
CA THR A 506 -7.78 20.12 8.16
C THR A 506 -9.18 20.06 7.57
N THR A 507 -9.31 19.41 6.42
CA THR A 507 -10.61 19.19 5.75
C THR A 507 -10.61 17.81 5.14
N ILE A 508 -11.78 17.28 4.78
CA ILE A 508 -11.92 16.11 3.92
C ILE A 508 -13.05 16.35 2.92
N SER A 509 -12.79 16.12 1.64
CA SER A 509 -13.75 16.23 0.55
C SER A 509 -13.47 15.16 -0.50
N ALA A 510 -14.45 14.83 -1.34
CA ALA A 510 -14.23 13.92 -2.44
C ALA A 510 -13.43 14.58 -3.57
N LEU A 511 -12.46 13.84 -4.14
CA LEU A 511 -11.71 14.25 -5.35
C LEU A 511 -12.35 13.64 -6.61
N ILE A 512 -12.43 12.32 -6.62
CA ILE A 512 -13.06 11.51 -7.68
C ILE A 512 -13.76 10.32 -7.04
N ILE A 513 -14.87 9.91 -7.63
CA ILE A 513 -15.67 8.78 -7.15
C ILE A 513 -15.93 7.79 -8.27
N GLY A 514 -16.16 6.55 -7.90
CA GLY A 514 -16.64 5.49 -8.80
C GLY A 514 -18.10 5.69 -9.21
N GLU A 515 -18.67 4.68 -9.81
CA GLU A 515 -20.07 4.63 -10.20
C GLU A 515 -20.57 3.20 -10.21
N ASP A 516 -21.50 2.88 -9.31
CA ASP A 516 -22.18 1.61 -9.32
C ASP A 516 -23.15 1.53 -10.51
N ILE A 517 -23.19 0.40 -11.20
CA ILE A 517 -24.07 0.15 -12.35
C ILE A 517 -24.83 -1.16 -12.17
N GLU A 518 -25.90 -1.34 -12.94
CA GLU A 518 -26.43 -2.68 -13.17
C GLU A 518 -25.39 -3.55 -13.88
N GLN A 519 -25.40 -4.84 -13.58
CA GLN A 519 -24.39 -5.76 -14.11
C GLN A 519 -24.32 -5.70 -15.64
N ASP A 520 -23.15 -5.37 -16.18
CA ASP A 520 -22.91 -5.31 -17.61
C ASP A 520 -22.76 -6.70 -18.27
N SER A 521 -22.47 -6.71 -19.57
CA SER A 521 -22.31 -7.95 -20.34
C SER A 521 -21.13 -8.82 -19.90
N LEU A 522 -20.07 -8.24 -19.33
CA LEU A 522 -18.90 -8.96 -18.81
C LEU A 522 -19.10 -9.42 -17.36
N GLY A 523 -19.94 -8.74 -16.60
CA GLY A 523 -20.18 -9.00 -15.20
C GLY A 523 -19.86 -7.82 -14.29
N ASN A 524 -19.28 -6.72 -14.80
CA ASN A 524 -18.96 -5.55 -13.98
C ASN A 524 -20.19 -4.99 -13.26
N LEU A 525 -20.03 -4.62 -12.01
CA LEU A 525 -21.01 -3.97 -11.15
C LEU A 525 -20.70 -2.49 -10.94
N ALA A 526 -19.55 -2.03 -11.40
CA ALA A 526 -19.16 -0.63 -11.48
C ALA A 526 -18.78 -0.24 -12.90
N ASN A 527 -18.90 1.06 -13.21
CA ASN A 527 -18.58 1.60 -14.54
C ASN A 527 -17.09 1.43 -14.87
N PRO A 528 -16.71 0.60 -15.88
CA PRO A 528 -15.31 0.32 -16.17
C PRO A 528 -14.53 1.53 -16.73
N ASN A 529 -15.17 2.67 -16.96
CA ASN A 529 -14.52 3.93 -17.36
C ASN A 529 -14.33 4.91 -16.19
N LYS A 530 -14.63 4.49 -14.96
CA LYS A 530 -14.35 5.20 -13.71
C LYS A 530 -13.53 4.30 -12.79
N ILE A 531 -12.95 4.88 -11.74
CA ILE A 531 -12.30 4.08 -10.69
C ILE A 531 -13.33 3.20 -9.98
N SER A 532 -12.87 2.09 -9.45
CA SER A 532 -13.68 1.26 -8.56
C SER A 532 -12.82 0.65 -7.47
N ASN A 533 -13.30 0.72 -6.23
CA ASN A 533 -12.62 0.22 -5.06
C ASN A 533 -11.13 0.62 -5.04
N PRO A 534 -10.82 1.95 -5.03
CA PRO A 534 -9.45 2.43 -4.98
C PRO A 534 -8.80 1.97 -3.68
N ASP A 535 -7.58 1.48 -3.80
CA ASP A 535 -6.80 0.96 -2.71
C ASP A 535 -5.43 1.65 -2.68
N ASN A 536 -4.47 1.19 -3.47
CA ASN A 536 -3.13 1.75 -3.54
C ASN A 536 -3.12 3.15 -4.18
N LEU A 537 -2.57 4.13 -3.48
CA LEU A 537 -2.41 5.51 -3.97
C LEU A 537 -0.94 5.92 -3.95
N LYS A 538 -0.45 6.52 -5.04
CA LYS A 538 0.86 7.20 -5.07
C LYS A 538 0.81 8.44 -5.95
N PHE A 539 1.38 9.54 -5.45
CA PHE A 539 1.47 10.81 -6.18
C PHE A 539 2.87 11.03 -6.75
N SER A 540 2.94 11.42 -8.02
CA SER A 540 4.16 11.90 -8.66
C SER A 540 4.13 13.42 -8.75
N GLU A 541 5.03 14.07 -8.05
CA GLU A 541 5.21 15.55 -8.13
C GLU A 541 5.61 15.96 -9.54
N LYS A 542 6.46 15.19 -10.18
CA LYS A 542 6.99 15.47 -11.52
C LYS A 542 5.96 15.31 -12.62
N LEU A 543 5.16 14.24 -12.55
CA LEU A 543 4.12 13.96 -13.54
C LEU A 543 2.82 14.70 -13.21
N ARG A 544 2.71 15.35 -12.05
CA ARG A 544 1.48 15.98 -11.54
C ARG A 544 0.31 15.00 -11.56
N THR A 545 0.58 13.75 -11.22
CA THR A 545 -0.34 12.63 -11.42
C THR A 545 -0.50 11.83 -10.14
N LEU A 546 -1.75 11.62 -9.75
CA LEU A 546 -2.14 10.64 -8.74
C LEU A 546 -2.38 9.31 -9.44
N PHE A 547 -1.60 8.30 -9.08
CA PHE A 547 -1.79 6.92 -9.52
C PHE A 547 -2.67 6.19 -8.51
N ILE A 548 -3.59 5.36 -9.03
CA ILE A 548 -4.60 4.66 -8.24
C ILE A 548 -4.62 3.21 -8.70
N GLY A 549 -4.34 2.28 -7.80
CA GLY A 549 -4.55 0.84 -7.98
C GLY A 549 -5.89 0.43 -7.40
N GLU A 550 -6.53 -0.56 -8.01
CA GLU A 550 -7.80 -1.13 -7.57
C GLU A 550 -7.60 -2.47 -6.85
N ASP A 551 -8.29 -2.65 -5.73
CA ASP A 551 -8.71 -3.95 -5.19
C ASP A 551 -10.23 -4.03 -5.31
N SER A 552 -10.71 -4.38 -6.52
CA SER A 552 -12.11 -4.23 -6.84
C SER A 552 -12.89 -5.54 -6.87
N GLY A 553 -13.89 -5.63 -5.99
CA GLY A 553 -14.94 -6.63 -6.04
C GLY A 553 -16.09 -6.29 -7.00
N THR A 554 -15.98 -5.21 -7.79
CA THR A 554 -17.04 -4.74 -8.72
C THR A 554 -16.56 -4.57 -10.15
N HIS A 555 -15.25 -4.59 -10.43
CA HIS A 555 -14.67 -4.72 -11.76
C HIS A 555 -14.21 -6.16 -12.03
N VAL A 556 -14.53 -6.69 -13.20
CA VAL A 556 -14.09 -8.03 -13.64
C VAL A 556 -12.56 -8.10 -13.77
N ASN A 557 -11.94 -7.05 -14.29
CA ASN A 557 -10.50 -6.82 -14.25
C ASN A 557 -10.22 -5.56 -13.43
N ASN A 558 -9.29 -5.63 -12.52
CA ASN A 558 -8.83 -4.45 -11.78
C ASN A 558 -7.86 -3.62 -12.63
N PHE A 559 -7.82 -2.31 -12.37
CA PHE A 559 -7.06 -1.36 -13.18
C PHE A 559 -6.05 -0.57 -12.36
N ILE A 560 -5.04 -0.04 -13.07
CA ILE A 560 -4.23 1.08 -12.59
C ILE A 560 -4.63 2.31 -13.39
N TRP A 561 -4.92 3.38 -12.66
CA TRP A 561 -5.31 4.68 -13.20
C TRP A 561 -4.25 5.73 -12.97
N ALA A 562 -4.22 6.72 -13.87
CA ALA A 562 -3.44 7.94 -13.76
C ALA A 562 -4.41 9.14 -13.80
N TYR A 563 -4.50 9.87 -12.69
CA TYR A 563 -5.30 11.09 -12.59
C TYR A 563 -4.38 12.31 -12.55
N ASN A 564 -4.36 13.11 -13.62
CA ASN A 564 -3.59 14.35 -13.65
C ASN A 564 -4.35 15.43 -12.88
N VAL A 565 -3.76 15.95 -11.79
CA VAL A 565 -4.43 16.90 -10.88
C VAL A 565 -4.61 18.29 -11.49
N ASP A 566 -3.79 18.69 -12.47
CA ASP A 566 -3.86 19.98 -13.12
C ASP A 566 -4.92 20.01 -14.22
N THR A 567 -4.96 18.96 -15.06
CA THR A 567 -5.93 18.83 -16.17
C THR A 567 -7.22 18.12 -15.79
N LYS A 568 -7.25 17.48 -14.60
CA LYS A 568 -8.36 16.67 -14.08
C LYS A 568 -8.73 15.48 -14.99
N LYS A 569 -7.78 15.03 -15.80
CA LYS A 569 -7.98 13.89 -16.70
C LYS A 569 -7.66 12.59 -15.99
N LEU A 570 -8.60 11.65 -16.02
CA LEU A 570 -8.43 10.26 -15.56
C LEU A 570 -8.13 9.37 -16.78
N SER A 571 -7.10 8.52 -16.67
CA SER A 571 -6.67 7.62 -17.74
C SER A 571 -6.40 6.23 -17.17
N ARG A 572 -7.05 5.19 -17.71
CA ARG A 572 -6.71 3.79 -17.44
C ARG A 572 -5.37 3.48 -18.11
N ILE A 573 -4.36 3.06 -17.35
CA ILE A 573 -3.02 2.80 -17.87
C ILE A 573 -2.65 1.33 -17.94
N ALA A 574 -3.21 0.51 -17.06
CA ALA A 574 -3.00 -0.93 -17.04
C ALA A 574 -4.26 -1.67 -16.58
N SER A 575 -4.36 -2.92 -16.98
CA SER A 575 -5.37 -3.88 -16.53
C SER A 575 -4.68 -5.11 -15.95
N MET A 576 -5.06 -5.52 -14.76
CA MET A 576 -4.63 -6.76 -14.14
C MET A 576 -5.38 -7.95 -14.76
N PRO A 577 -4.89 -9.19 -14.61
CA PRO A 577 -5.67 -10.38 -14.96
C PRO A 577 -7.01 -10.39 -14.22
N SER A 578 -8.03 -10.97 -14.83
CA SER A 578 -9.34 -11.09 -14.18
C SER A 578 -9.25 -11.80 -12.83
N GLY A 579 -9.86 -11.23 -11.80
CA GLY A 579 -9.80 -11.69 -10.41
C GLY A 579 -8.46 -11.44 -9.73
N ALA A 580 -7.60 -10.61 -10.31
CA ALA A 580 -6.37 -10.15 -9.67
C ALA A 580 -6.51 -8.70 -9.22
N GLU A 581 -5.85 -8.36 -8.13
CA GLU A 581 -5.73 -7.04 -7.57
C GLU A 581 -4.48 -6.31 -8.08
N ALA A 582 -4.49 -4.99 -8.11
CA ALA A 582 -3.37 -4.13 -8.49
C ALA A 582 -2.65 -3.62 -7.24
N THR A 583 -1.53 -4.24 -6.89
CA THR A 583 -0.76 -3.96 -5.67
C THR A 583 0.65 -3.43 -5.96
N GLY A 584 1.42 -3.13 -4.92
CA GLY A 584 2.82 -2.71 -5.02
C GLY A 584 3.04 -1.45 -5.83
N LEU A 585 2.01 -0.61 -5.94
CA LEU A 585 2.06 0.64 -6.68
C LEU A 585 3.03 1.60 -6.00
N GLY A 586 4.10 1.94 -6.71
CA GLY A 586 5.13 2.87 -6.25
C GLY A 586 5.57 3.82 -7.36
N ILE A 587 5.87 5.06 -7.01
CA ILE A 587 6.34 6.07 -7.94
C ILE A 587 7.67 6.63 -7.45
N ILE A 588 8.69 6.54 -8.28
CA ILE A 588 10.00 7.10 -8.00
C ILE A 588 10.35 8.10 -9.10
N ASP A 589 10.17 9.38 -8.80
CA ASP A 589 10.33 10.47 -9.77
C ASP A 589 11.75 10.63 -10.32
N ASN A 590 12.76 10.18 -9.57
CA ASN A 590 14.15 10.21 -10.03
C ASN A 590 15.03 9.17 -9.33
N LEU A 591 15.35 8.10 -10.01
CA LEU A 591 16.32 7.10 -9.56
C LEU A 591 17.45 7.01 -10.58
N ASN A 592 18.59 7.68 -10.31
CA ASN A 592 19.73 7.78 -11.24
C ASN A 592 19.36 8.36 -12.63
N GLY A 593 18.44 9.33 -12.66
CA GLY A 593 17.96 9.97 -13.88
C GLY A 593 16.73 9.33 -14.53
N TRP A 594 16.15 8.30 -13.94
CA TRP A 594 14.99 7.57 -14.45
C TRP A 594 13.80 7.64 -13.50
N THR A 595 12.60 7.75 -14.03
CA THR A 595 11.33 7.65 -13.27
C THR A 595 10.81 6.22 -13.33
N TYR A 596 10.28 5.67 -12.22
CA TYR A 596 9.75 4.30 -12.15
C TYR A 596 8.32 4.28 -11.61
N ILE A 597 7.47 3.47 -12.24
CA ILE A 597 6.15 3.09 -11.76
C ILE A 597 6.23 1.59 -11.46
N THR A 598 6.27 1.23 -10.19
CA THR A 598 6.21 -0.19 -9.79
C THR A 598 4.76 -0.66 -9.75
N ALA A 599 4.56 -1.94 -9.99
CA ALA A 599 3.27 -2.59 -9.88
C ALA A 599 3.45 -4.09 -9.68
N ASN A 600 2.75 -4.64 -8.72
CA ASN A 600 2.57 -6.07 -8.54
C ASN A 600 1.13 -6.44 -8.87
N LEU A 601 0.85 -7.71 -8.90
CA LEU A 601 -0.52 -8.22 -8.88
C LEU A 601 -0.59 -9.34 -7.85
N GLN A 602 -1.75 -9.53 -7.24
CA GLN A 602 -1.98 -10.69 -6.39
C GLN A 602 -3.19 -11.53 -6.84
N HIS A 603 -3.20 -12.78 -6.44
CA HIS A 603 -4.24 -13.81 -6.60
C HIS A 603 -4.94 -13.86 -7.98
N PRO A 604 -4.23 -13.97 -9.12
CA PRO A 604 -4.87 -13.99 -10.43
C PRO A 604 -5.89 -15.15 -10.52
N GLY A 605 -7.12 -14.81 -10.91
CA GLY A 605 -8.21 -15.77 -10.98
C GLY A 605 -8.87 -16.08 -9.64
N ASP A 606 -8.81 -15.17 -8.67
CA ASP A 606 -9.71 -15.24 -7.51
C ASP A 606 -11.13 -14.89 -7.94
N TRP A 607 -11.93 -15.96 -8.12
CA TRP A 607 -13.24 -15.84 -8.74
C TRP A 607 -14.32 -15.46 -7.74
N LEU A 608 -14.80 -14.23 -7.83
CA LEU A 608 -15.90 -13.71 -7.02
C LEU A 608 -17.25 -14.01 -7.70
N GLY A 609 -18.00 -14.96 -7.18
CA GLY A 609 -19.40 -15.27 -7.45
C GLY A 609 -19.97 -14.76 -8.79
N LYS A 610 -20.99 -13.91 -8.71
CA LYS A 610 -21.67 -13.34 -9.88
C LYS A 610 -20.79 -12.43 -10.74
N LEU A 611 -19.82 -11.74 -10.14
CA LEU A 611 -18.93 -10.82 -10.85
C LEU A 611 -18.22 -11.52 -12.03
N HIS A 612 -17.67 -12.71 -11.77
CA HIS A 612 -16.85 -13.43 -12.74
C HIS A 612 -17.57 -14.60 -13.44
N GLU A 613 -18.85 -14.85 -13.15
CA GLU A 613 -19.60 -16.02 -13.67
C GLU A 613 -19.53 -16.13 -15.19
N LYS A 614 -19.62 -14.98 -15.89
CA LYS A 614 -19.65 -14.94 -17.37
C LYS A 614 -18.28 -15.15 -18.01
N VAL A 615 -17.20 -14.72 -17.34
CA VAL A 615 -15.85 -14.74 -17.91
C VAL A 615 -15.01 -15.93 -17.44
N LYS A 616 -15.25 -16.44 -16.23
CA LYS A 616 -14.50 -17.55 -15.62
C LYS A 616 -14.36 -18.78 -16.53
N PRO A 617 -15.40 -19.31 -17.21
CA PRO A 617 -15.26 -20.49 -18.03
C PRO A 617 -14.23 -20.34 -19.17
N ILE A 618 -14.04 -19.10 -19.64
CA ILE A 618 -13.12 -18.77 -20.74
C ILE A 618 -11.73 -18.46 -20.19
N LEU A 619 -11.65 -17.69 -19.11
CA LEU A 619 -10.38 -17.15 -18.62
C LEU A 619 -9.63 -18.08 -17.67
N ASP A 620 -10.31 -18.94 -16.88
CA ASP A 620 -9.65 -19.80 -15.89
C ASP A 620 -8.57 -20.72 -16.48
N PRO A 621 -8.77 -21.37 -17.65
CA PRO A 621 -7.74 -22.17 -18.28
C PRO A 621 -6.49 -21.34 -18.69
N ILE A 622 -6.70 -20.10 -19.14
CA ILE A 622 -5.63 -19.20 -19.57
C ILE A 622 -4.84 -18.70 -18.34
N ILE A 623 -5.53 -18.26 -17.31
CA ILE A 623 -4.92 -17.78 -16.06
C ILE A 623 -4.13 -18.90 -15.38
N LYS A 624 -4.68 -20.12 -15.30
CA LYS A 624 -3.96 -21.29 -14.78
C LYS A 624 -2.66 -21.55 -15.53
N LYS A 625 -2.68 -21.48 -16.86
CA LYS A 625 -1.48 -21.63 -17.69
C LYS A 625 -0.47 -20.52 -17.42
N ASN A 626 -0.92 -19.27 -17.28
CA ASN A 626 -0.05 -18.09 -17.15
C ASN A 626 0.54 -17.96 -15.73
N TYR A 627 -0.16 -18.44 -14.69
CA TYR A 627 0.16 -18.21 -13.27
C TYR A 627 0.26 -19.50 -12.45
N LYS A 628 0.92 -20.55 -12.99
CA LYS A 628 1.25 -21.82 -12.30
C LYS A 628 0.03 -22.40 -11.55
N ASP A 629 -1.06 -22.66 -12.26
CA ASP A 629 -2.34 -23.10 -11.70
C ASP A 629 -2.96 -22.10 -10.69
N ARG A 630 -2.68 -20.80 -10.87
CA ARG A 630 -3.08 -19.68 -10.00
C ARG A 630 -2.35 -19.60 -8.64
N PHE A 631 -1.26 -20.33 -8.47
CA PHE A 631 -0.42 -20.25 -7.27
C PHE A 631 0.67 -19.18 -7.37
N SER A 632 0.76 -18.45 -8.49
CA SER A 632 1.83 -17.50 -8.77
C SER A 632 1.28 -16.14 -9.16
N ALA A 633 2.06 -15.10 -8.88
CA ALA A 633 1.76 -13.73 -9.24
C ALA A 633 3.04 -12.99 -9.64
N SER A 634 2.92 -11.85 -10.32
CA SER A 634 4.07 -11.12 -10.85
C SER A 634 4.48 -9.97 -9.93
N VAL A 635 5.78 -9.78 -9.80
CA VAL A 635 6.43 -8.63 -9.17
C VAL A 635 7.23 -7.88 -10.22
N GLY A 636 6.94 -6.58 -10.45
CA GLY A 636 7.60 -5.88 -11.54
C GLY A 636 7.29 -4.38 -11.63
N TYR A 637 7.38 -3.84 -12.84
CA TYR A 637 7.24 -2.41 -13.07
C TYR A 637 6.77 -2.11 -14.51
N ILE A 638 6.23 -0.91 -14.71
CA ILE A 638 5.79 -0.43 -16.02
C ILE A 638 6.96 0.21 -16.77
N THR A 639 7.14 -0.17 -18.02
CA THR A 639 8.18 0.30 -18.95
C THR A 639 7.61 1.26 -19.99
N ALA A 640 8.48 2.06 -20.62
CA ALA A 640 8.10 2.97 -21.70
C ALA A 640 9.09 2.85 -22.88
N THR A 641 8.57 2.63 -24.09
CA THR A 641 9.34 2.60 -25.33
C THR A 641 8.84 3.67 -26.30
N PRO A 642 9.73 4.39 -27.03
CA PRO A 642 9.29 5.37 -28.00
C PRO A 642 8.39 4.74 -29.07
N THR A 643 7.31 5.45 -29.43
CA THR A 643 6.62 5.18 -30.70
C THR A 643 7.41 5.87 -31.81
N ASN A 644 7.73 5.15 -32.89
CA ASN A 644 8.49 5.68 -34.05
C ASN A 644 7.84 6.90 -34.66
#